data_00fe7fd2384abbb7bcafd651bfbf8290
#
_entry.id   00fe7fd2384abbb7bcafd651bfbf8290
#
_cell.length_a   1.000
_cell.length_b   1.000
_cell.length_c   1.000
_cell.angle_alpha   90.00
_cell.angle_beta   90.00
_cell.angle_gamma   90.00
#
_symmetry.space_group_name_H-M   'P 1'
#
loop_
_entity.id
_entity.type
_entity.pdbx_description
1 polymer ?
#
loop_
_entity_poly.entity_id
_entity_poly.type
_entity_poly.pdbx_seq_one_letter_code
_entity_poly.pdbx_strand_id
1 'polypeptide(L)'
;MNCRENKLNSSYFHRVNQENSEVPRDQSAQKKFQCVFDGIAKAGNPTLLNQIYTELYITEGGTGEVNDEHEVRQIETAFRKPNRQETTIRQEDIFKPTPGKDNPIRTVMTKGVAGIGKTVLTQKFTLDWAEEKANQDIKLTFPFTFRELNMLKEKKFSLVELVHHFFTETKEAGICTLEEFQVVFIFDGLDECRLPLDFHNTEILTDVTESTSVDVLLTNLIRGKLLPSARLWITTRPAAASQIPPECVDMVTEVRGFTDPQKEEYFSKRFCDGEQASRIISHIKTSRSLHIMCHIPVFCWITSTVLEDALKTREGGELPKTLTEMYIHFLVVQSKLKNVKYDGRTEIDPHWNPESRRMIESLGKLAFEQLQKGNLIFYESDLIDCGINIRVASVYSGVFTQIFKVERGLYPDKVFCFVHLSVQEFLAALHVHLTFVNSGVNLGKSELTFFYQSAVDKALQSPNGHLDLFIRFLLGLSLQTNQNLLRGLLKKAEGSLRTNRETVQYIKKKIEETSSAEKSINLFHCLNELNDRSLVEEIQQSLRSGSLSTHKLSPTQWSALVFILLSSEKDLDVFDLKTFSASEEALLRLLPLVKASKKALLSGCNLTERSCAALSSVLSSQSSSLRELDLSNNNLHDSGVKLVCAGLESPHCILETLRLSGCLVTEEGCASLASALSSNPSHLRELDLSYNHPEDSGVTLLAAELEDPNWRLDTLRVEPSGVQWLRPGLRKYFCELTLDTNTVNNEIKLSDNNRKVTYVRAYQSFPDHPDRFDYWPQLLCGNGLTGRSYWEVEWRGEVHVSVSYREIRRSGDSKDCVFGENDQSWSLACSDLGYSVFHNNRKTSLSSPSSVSNRVAVYVDCPTGTLSFYCVTSETLIHLHTFNTTFTQPLYPGFGFRFWYKSGSSVSLCLL
;
A
#
# COMPACT_ATOMS: atom_id res chain seq x y z
N MET A 1 -26.48 -54.42 4.71
CA MET A 1 -26.35 -55.92 4.78
C MET A 1 -25.38 -56.48 3.74
N ASN A 2 -24.96 -55.78 2.72
CA ASN A 2 -24.10 -56.29 1.65
C ASN A 2 -22.57 -56.13 1.81
N CYS A 3 -22.11 -55.36 2.75
CA CYS A 3 -20.64 -55.20 2.98
C CYS A 3 -19.99 -56.31 3.83
N ARG A 4 -20.75 -57.16 4.53
CA ARG A 4 -20.20 -58.27 5.34
C ARG A 4 -19.92 -59.56 4.57
N GLU A 5 -20.61 -59.77 3.42
CA GLU A 5 -20.38 -60.96 2.58
C GLU A 5 -19.18 -60.87 1.65
N ASN A 6 -18.67 -59.65 1.38
CA ASN A 6 -17.48 -59.48 0.53
C ASN A 6 -16.12 -59.66 1.15
N LYS A 7 -16.05 -59.91 2.49
CA LYS A 7 -14.75 -60.24 3.17
C LYS A 7 -14.21 -61.64 2.75
N LEU A 8 -15.06 -62.52 2.20
CA LEU A 8 -14.61 -63.84 1.71
C LEU A 8 -14.07 -63.80 0.27
N ASN A 9 -14.30 -62.75 -0.50
CA ASN A 9 -13.72 -62.56 -1.83
C ASN A 9 -12.43 -61.73 -1.88
N SER A 10 -11.95 -61.24 -0.73
CA SER A 10 -10.74 -60.42 -0.61
C SER A 10 -9.49 -61.16 -1.10
N SER A 11 -9.43 -62.49 -0.93
CA SER A 11 -8.30 -63.29 -1.43
C SER A 11 -8.26 -63.42 -2.97
N TYR A 12 -9.37 -63.23 -3.64
CA TYR A 12 -9.42 -63.25 -5.12
C TYR A 12 -9.06 -61.88 -5.70
N PHE A 13 -9.46 -60.82 -5.02
CA PHE A 13 -9.12 -59.45 -5.42
C PHE A 13 -7.63 -59.10 -5.11
N HIS A 14 -7.03 -59.71 -4.08
CA HIS A 14 -5.58 -59.54 -3.80
C HIS A 14 -4.69 -60.15 -4.92
N ARG A 15 -5.19 -61.15 -5.63
CA ARG A 15 -4.44 -61.77 -6.78
C ARG A 15 -4.62 -61.04 -8.09
N VAL A 16 -5.69 -60.36 -8.33
CA VAL A 16 -5.95 -59.57 -9.55
C VAL A 16 -5.29 -58.19 -9.47
N ASN A 17 -5.14 -57.64 -8.26
CA ASN A 17 -4.55 -56.28 -8.05
C ASN A 17 -3.01 -56.25 -7.96
N GLN A 18 -2.31 -57.41 -8.00
CA GLN A 18 -0.86 -57.41 -8.07
C GLN A 18 -0.28 -57.35 -9.50
N GLU A 19 -1.09 -57.57 -10.53
CA GLU A 19 -0.65 -57.54 -11.95
C GLU A 19 -1.17 -56.34 -12.77
N ASN A 20 -2.19 -55.57 -12.29
CA ASN A 20 -2.68 -54.37 -12.96
C ASN A 20 -3.14 -53.32 -11.91
N SER A 21 -2.20 -52.60 -11.33
CA SER A 21 -2.48 -51.55 -10.33
C SER A 21 -2.73 -50.17 -10.95
N GLU A 22 -3.67 -50.04 -11.85
CA GLU A 22 -4.25 -48.77 -12.21
C GLU A 22 -5.65 -48.64 -11.59
N VAL A 23 -5.72 -48.06 -10.37
CA VAL A 23 -6.98 -47.44 -9.89
C VAL A 23 -7.33 -46.38 -10.94
N PRO A 24 -8.53 -46.44 -11.58
CA PRO A 24 -8.86 -45.43 -12.58
C PRO A 24 -8.81 -44.05 -11.91
N ARG A 25 -7.80 -43.25 -12.21
CA ARG A 25 -7.75 -41.88 -11.77
C ARG A 25 -8.93 -41.14 -12.40
N ASP A 26 -9.61 -40.38 -11.59
CA ASP A 26 -10.95 -39.89 -11.83
C ASP A 26 -11.04 -38.96 -13.05
N GLN A 27 -11.40 -39.46 -14.22
CA GLN A 27 -11.72 -38.65 -15.40
C GLN A 27 -12.87 -37.66 -15.13
N SER A 28 -13.68 -37.91 -14.12
CA SER A 28 -14.73 -37.01 -13.65
C SER A 28 -14.18 -35.82 -12.92
N ALA A 29 -13.17 -36.02 -12.05
CA ALA A 29 -12.45 -34.92 -11.38
C ALA A 29 -11.73 -34.03 -12.42
N GLN A 30 -11.09 -34.62 -13.41
CA GLN A 30 -10.45 -33.87 -14.49
C GLN A 30 -11.47 -33.01 -15.24
N LYS A 31 -12.60 -33.56 -15.65
CA LYS A 31 -13.69 -32.79 -16.31
C LYS A 31 -14.31 -31.74 -15.41
N LYS A 32 -14.46 -32.02 -14.11
CA LYS A 32 -15.08 -31.13 -13.12
C LYS A 32 -14.22 -29.90 -12.84
N PHE A 33 -12.89 -30.04 -12.77
CA PHE A 33 -11.96 -28.97 -12.35
C PHE A 33 -11.14 -28.36 -13.49
N GLN A 34 -11.26 -28.90 -14.72
CA GLN A 34 -10.53 -28.39 -15.89
C GLN A 34 -10.92 -26.95 -16.27
N CYS A 35 -12.14 -26.54 -15.97
CA CYS A 35 -12.66 -25.23 -16.34
C CYS A 35 -12.90 -24.38 -15.09
N VAL A 36 -12.30 -23.20 -15.07
CA VAL A 36 -12.71 -22.11 -14.16
C VAL A 36 -13.79 -21.32 -14.86
N PHE A 37 -14.88 -21.13 -14.17
CA PHE A 37 -15.88 -20.21 -14.64
C PHE A 37 -15.46 -18.79 -14.27
N ASP A 38 -14.76 -18.16 -15.18
CA ASP A 38 -14.35 -16.80 -15.12
C ASP A 38 -15.55 -15.91 -15.51
N GLY A 39 -16.41 -15.59 -14.53
CA GLY A 39 -17.64 -14.82 -14.80
C GLY A 39 -18.42 -15.37 -16.01
N ILE A 40 -19.30 -14.66 -16.63
CA ILE A 40 -20.04 -15.18 -17.80
C ILE A 40 -19.05 -15.70 -18.85
N ALA A 41 -18.99 -17.03 -19.00
CA ALA A 41 -18.23 -17.65 -20.09
C ALA A 41 -18.56 -16.90 -21.40
N LYS A 42 -17.54 -16.39 -22.10
CA LYS A 42 -17.71 -15.92 -23.47
C LYS A 42 -18.52 -16.99 -24.17
N ALA A 43 -19.67 -16.63 -24.71
CA ALA A 43 -20.68 -17.56 -25.17
C ALA A 43 -20.08 -18.82 -25.84
N GLY A 44 -20.05 -19.95 -25.11
CA GLY A 44 -19.70 -21.27 -25.66
C GLY A 44 -18.29 -21.81 -25.38
N ASN A 45 -17.32 -21.01 -24.93
CA ASN A 45 -15.95 -21.51 -24.61
C ASN A 45 -15.62 -21.32 -23.13
N PRO A 46 -15.62 -22.38 -22.30
CA PRO A 46 -15.10 -22.32 -20.95
C PRO A 46 -13.60 -22.04 -20.98
N THR A 47 -13.14 -21.13 -20.12
CA THR A 47 -11.69 -20.84 -19.97
C THR A 47 -11.06 -21.97 -19.16
N LEU A 48 -10.02 -22.60 -19.70
CA LEU A 48 -9.31 -23.66 -18.99
C LEU A 48 -8.53 -23.08 -17.81
N LEU A 49 -8.62 -23.71 -16.63
CA LEU A 49 -7.91 -23.29 -15.42
C LEU A 49 -6.41 -23.07 -15.69
N ASN A 50 -5.78 -24.03 -16.37
CA ASN A 50 -4.34 -23.97 -16.69
C ASN A 50 -3.94 -22.80 -17.61
N GLN A 51 -4.87 -22.17 -18.33
CA GLN A 51 -4.58 -21.04 -19.22
C GLN A 51 -4.53 -19.70 -18.46
N ILE A 52 -5.31 -19.56 -17.40
CA ILE A 52 -5.42 -18.30 -16.65
C ILE A 52 -4.79 -18.38 -15.24
N TYR A 53 -4.45 -19.59 -14.79
CA TYR A 53 -3.88 -19.79 -13.47
C TYR A 53 -2.55 -19.03 -13.32
N THR A 54 -2.52 -18.18 -12.32
CA THR A 54 -1.30 -17.54 -11.83
C THR A 54 -1.01 -18.11 -10.45
N GLU A 55 0.22 -18.54 -10.20
CA GLU A 55 0.61 -19.14 -8.94
C GLU A 55 0.36 -18.18 -7.78
N LEU A 56 -0.31 -18.66 -6.72
CA LEU A 56 -0.62 -17.85 -5.54
C LEU A 56 0.55 -17.90 -4.57
N TYR A 57 0.81 -16.78 -3.90
CA TYR A 57 1.83 -16.68 -2.87
C TYR A 57 1.29 -17.24 -1.56
N ILE A 58 1.83 -18.39 -1.13
CA ILE A 58 1.46 -19.09 0.10
C ILE A 58 2.65 -19.03 1.05
N THR A 59 2.42 -18.66 2.31
CA THR A 59 3.45 -18.61 3.34
C THR A 59 3.16 -19.58 4.47
N GLU A 60 4.21 -20.16 5.08
CA GLU A 60 4.09 -20.90 6.34
C GLU A 60 3.97 -19.92 7.50
N GLY A 61 3.07 -20.22 8.43
CA GLY A 61 2.85 -19.42 9.63
C GLY A 61 1.91 -18.25 9.37
N GLY A 62 0.78 -18.23 10.00
CA GLY A 62 -0.04 -17.02 10.22
C GLY A 62 0.36 -16.40 11.56
N THR A 63 0.17 -15.09 11.70
CA THR A 63 0.13 -14.49 13.05
C THR A 63 -0.89 -15.28 13.85
N GLY A 64 -0.49 -15.83 15.01
CA GLY A 64 -1.38 -16.64 15.86
C GLY A 64 -2.60 -15.89 16.39
N GLU A 65 -2.76 -14.64 16.03
CA GLU A 65 -3.90 -13.79 16.36
C GLU A 65 -5.06 -14.09 15.40
N VAL A 66 -6.23 -14.32 15.99
CA VAL A 66 -7.49 -14.35 15.24
C VAL A 66 -7.76 -12.94 14.73
N ASN A 67 -7.77 -12.77 13.42
CA ASN A 67 -8.05 -11.46 12.81
C ASN A 67 -9.52 -11.42 12.38
N ASP A 68 -10.37 -10.86 13.24
CA ASP A 68 -11.81 -10.69 12.99
C ASP A 68 -12.12 -9.46 12.11
N GLU A 69 -11.10 -8.70 11.70
CA GLU A 69 -11.28 -7.50 10.88
C GLU A 69 -11.81 -7.85 9.47
N HIS A 70 -12.63 -6.95 8.93
CA HIS A 70 -13.12 -7.08 7.56
C HIS A 70 -11.97 -7.15 6.54
N GLU A 71 -12.18 -7.86 5.47
CA GLU A 71 -11.16 -8.19 4.45
C GLU A 71 -10.43 -6.96 3.90
N VAL A 72 -11.14 -5.84 3.71
CA VAL A 72 -10.53 -4.60 3.24
C VAL A 72 -9.47 -4.09 4.21
N ARG A 73 -9.71 -4.19 5.52
CA ARG A 73 -8.75 -3.83 6.55
C ARG A 73 -7.56 -4.78 6.61
N GLN A 74 -7.80 -6.06 6.40
CA GLN A 74 -6.73 -7.08 6.35
C GLN A 74 -5.78 -6.81 5.20
N ILE A 75 -6.29 -6.44 4.01
CA ILE A 75 -5.49 -6.05 2.86
C ILE A 75 -4.66 -4.80 3.19
N GLU A 76 -5.29 -3.76 3.71
CA GLU A 76 -4.63 -2.51 4.09
C GLU A 76 -3.54 -2.72 5.14
N THR A 77 -3.76 -3.64 6.08
CA THR A 77 -2.77 -4.02 7.11
C THR A 77 -1.61 -4.81 6.49
N ALA A 78 -1.86 -5.69 5.54
CA ALA A 78 -0.82 -6.46 4.85
C ALA A 78 0.17 -5.54 4.12
N PHE A 79 -0.30 -4.45 3.52
CA PHE A 79 0.56 -3.45 2.87
C PHE A 79 1.43 -2.63 3.83
N ARG A 80 1.11 -2.62 5.13
CA ARG A 80 1.85 -1.85 6.15
C ARG A 80 2.93 -2.67 6.87
N LYS A 81 2.82 -3.99 6.90
CA LYS A 81 3.80 -4.85 7.60
C LYS A 81 5.09 -4.94 6.77
N PRO A 82 6.27 -4.71 7.40
CA PRO A 82 7.54 -4.98 6.73
C PRO A 82 7.62 -6.46 6.37
N ASN A 83 8.18 -6.76 5.20
CA ASN A 83 8.44 -8.14 4.78
C ASN A 83 9.31 -8.84 5.83
N ARG A 84 8.73 -9.73 6.63
CA ARG A 84 9.52 -10.75 7.32
C ARG A 84 10.00 -11.73 6.27
N GLN A 85 11.17 -12.32 6.44
CA GLN A 85 11.56 -13.51 5.67
C GLN A 85 10.52 -14.59 5.96
N GLU A 86 9.57 -14.75 5.05
CA GLU A 86 8.52 -15.74 5.13
C GLU A 86 8.90 -16.90 4.21
N THR A 87 8.75 -18.12 4.69
CA THR A 87 8.99 -19.31 3.87
C THR A 87 7.83 -19.46 2.91
N THR A 88 8.11 -19.33 1.61
CA THR A 88 7.12 -19.54 0.55
C THR A 88 6.94 -21.03 0.29
N ILE A 89 5.70 -21.48 0.19
CA ILE A 89 5.31 -22.85 -0.08
C ILE A 89 4.57 -22.92 -1.41
N ARG A 90 4.90 -23.89 -2.24
CA ARG A 90 4.11 -24.22 -3.44
C ARG A 90 2.92 -25.09 -3.05
N GLN A 91 1.83 -25.00 -3.81
CA GLN A 91 0.65 -25.83 -3.58
C GLN A 91 0.93 -27.33 -3.60
N GLU A 92 1.84 -27.78 -4.45
CA GLU A 92 2.27 -29.18 -4.57
C GLU A 92 3.09 -29.67 -3.36
N ASP A 93 3.63 -28.73 -2.59
CA ASP A 93 4.45 -29.00 -1.41
C ASP A 93 3.71 -28.81 -0.08
N ILE A 94 2.39 -28.59 -0.14
CA ILE A 94 1.56 -28.20 1.04
C ILE A 94 1.62 -29.22 2.19
N PHE A 95 1.89 -30.48 1.90
CA PHE A 95 2.05 -31.56 2.90
C PHE A 95 3.51 -31.94 3.14
N LYS A 96 4.49 -31.23 2.56
CA LYS A 96 5.90 -31.49 2.80
C LYS A 96 6.40 -30.67 4.00
N PRO A 97 7.14 -31.29 4.92
CA PRO A 97 7.71 -30.53 6.02
C PRO A 97 8.73 -29.51 5.52
N THR A 98 8.73 -28.34 6.16
CA THR A 98 9.74 -27.30 5.87
C THR A 98 11.14 -27.78 6.33
N PRO A 99 12.22 -27.37 5.65
CA PRO A 99 13.58 -27.72 6.04
C PRO A 99 13.83 -27.43 7.53
N GLY A 100 14.17 -28.48 8.31
CA GLY A 100 14.40 -28.39 9.76
C GLY A 100 13.23 -28.82 10.67
N LYS A 101 12.11 -29.28 10.09
CA LYS A 101 11.00 -29.91 10.82
C LYS A 101 10.77 -31.31 10.28
N ASP A 102 11.07 -32.34 11.07
CA ASP A 102 10.96 -33.75 10.65
C ASP A 102 9.59 -34.40 10.94
N ASN A 103 8.64 -33.64 11.51
CA ASN A 103 7.33 -34.19 11.85
C ASN A 103 6.45 -34.29 10.60
N PRO A 104 5.78 -35.46 10.39
CA PRO A 104 4.84 -35.62 9.28
C PRO A 104 3.64 -34.67 9.42
N ILE A 105 3.30 -33.97 8.35
CA ILE A 105 2.16 -33.06 8.29
C ILE A 105 0.94 -33.84 7.84
N ARG A 106 -0.05 -33.96 8.71
CA ARG A 106 -1.35 -34.60 8.44
C ARG A 106 -2.42 -33.58 8.13
N THR A 107 -2.56 -32.53 8.96
CA THR A 107 -3.63 -31.54 8.85
C THR A 107 -3.04 -30.16 8.55
N VAL A 108 -3.38 -29.61 7.40
CA VAL A 108 -2.99 -28.27 6.97
C VAL A 108 -4.22 -27.35 6.98
N MET A 109 -4.10 -26.19 7.61
CA MET A 109 -5.10 -25.13 7.57
C MET A 109 -4.57 -23.94 6.78
N THR A 110 -5.24 -23.64 5.65
CA THR A 110 -4.90 -22.49 4.80
C THR A 110 -5.86 -21.33 5.07
N LYS A 111 -5.33 -20.24 5.60
CA LYS A 111 -6.05 -19.00 5.85
C LYS A 111 -5.96 -18.05 4.66
N GLY A 112 -6.99 -17.22 4.47
CA GLY A 112 -6.95 -16.15 3.48
C GLY A 112 -8.28 -15.41 3.36
N VAL A 113 -8.23 -14.13 2.97
CA VAL A 113 -9.42 -13.30 2.78
C VAL A 113 -10.31 -13.83 1.66
N ALA A 114 -11.57 -13.35 1.55
CA ALA A 114 -12.45 -13.75 0.47
C ALA A 114 -11.89 -13.29 -0.89
N GLY A 115 -12.11 -14.12 -1.91
CA GLY A 115 -11.66 -13.83 -3.27
C GLY A 115 -10.16 -13.93 -3.51
N ILE A 116 -9.36 -14.30 -2.50
CA ILE A 116 -7.90 -14.46 -2.60
C ILE A 116 -7.48 -15.69 -3.44
N GLY A 117 -8.42 -16.58 -3.74
CA GLY A 117 -8.17 -17.74 -4.59
C GLY A 117 -8.03 -19.09 -3.87
N LYS A 118 -8.44 -19.22 -2.58
CA LYS A 118 -8.38 -20.48 -1.83
C LYS A 118 -9.02 -21.67 -2.58
N THR A 119 -10.23 -21.48 -3.05
CA THR A 119 -10.96 -22.50 -3.85
C THR A 119 -10.24 -22.83 -5.16
N VAL A 120 -9.68 -21.83 -5.85
CA VAL A 120 -8.91 -22.04 -7.08
C VAL A 120 -7.64 -22.84 -6.77
N LEU A 121 -7.01 -22.58 -5.62
CA LEU A 121 -5.83 -23.31 -5.16
C LEU A 121 -6.11 -24.79 -4.93
N THR A 122 -7.20 -25.12 -4.25
CA THR A 122 -7.61 -26.52 -4.02
C THR A 122 -8.05 -27.22 -5.30
N GLN A 123 -8.72 -26.50 -6.20
CA GLN A 123 -9.07 -27.01 -7.53
C GLN A 123 -7.83 -27.30 -8.37
N LYS A 124 -6.85 -26.42 -8.36
CA LYS A 124 -5.59 -26.60 -9.10
C LYS A 124 -4.80 -27.81 -8.58
N PHE A 125 -4.72 -27.97 -7.25
CA PHE A 125 -4.11 -29.15 -6.64
C PHE A 125 -4.78 -30.43 -7.08
N THR A 126 -6.12 -30.46 -7.03
CA THR A 126 -6.91 -31.64 -7.46
C THR A 126 -6.75 -31.93 -8.95
N LEU A 127 -6.69 -30.88 -9.78
CA LEU A 127 -6.47 -31.03 -11.23
C LEU A 127 -5.06 -31.55 -11.53
N ASP A 128 -4.02 -31.01 -10.88
CA ASP A 128 -2.64 -31.46 -11.09
C ASP A 128 -2.43 -32.91 -10.63
N TRP A 129 -3.12 -33.31 -9.54
CA TRP A 129 -3.18 -34.72 -9.13
C TRP A 129 -3.86 -35.60 -10.20
N ALA A 130 -5.01 -35.19 -10.71
CA ALA A 130 -5.78 -35.95 -11.70
C ALA A 130 -5.08 -36.01 -13.08
N GLU A 131 -4.28 -34.97 -13.42
CA GLU A 131 -3.48 -34.90 -14.65
C GLU A 131 -2.07 -35.55 -14.49
N GLU A 132 -1.79 -36.17 -13.35
CA GLU A 132 -0.52 -36.84 -13.04
C GLU A 132 0.70 -35.89 -13.02
N LYS A 133 0.48 -34.59 -12.84
CA LYS A 133 1.55 -33.57 -12.81
C LYS A 133 2.25 -33.48 -11.46
N ALA A 134 1.51 -33.72 -10.36
CA ALA A 134 2.04 -33.62 -9.00
C ALA A 134 1.38 -34.65 -8.05
N ASN A 135 1.93 -34.83 -6.85
CA ASN A 135 1.35 -35.60 -5.74
C ASN A 135 1.07 -37.07 -6.06
N GLN A 136 2.01 -37.72 -6.71
CA GLN A 136 1.90 -39.11 -7.18
C GLN A 136 1.85 -40.14 -6.02
N ASP A 137 2.27 -39.77 -4.80
CA ASP A 137 2.15 -40.56 -3.58
C ASP A 137 0.69 -40.68 -3.09
N ILE A 138 -0.19 -39.73 -3.50
CA ILE A 138 -1.60 -39.72 -3.13
C ILE A 138 -2.38 -40.60 -4.10
N LYS A 139 -3.13 -41.56 -3.54
CA LYS A 139 -3.96 -42.50 -4.34
C LYS A 139 -5.36 -42.00 -4.56
N LEU A 140 -5.95 -41.32 -3.56
CA LEU A 140 -7.32 -40.79 -3.63
C LEU A 140 -7.37 -39.38 -3.07
N THR A 141 -8.08 -38.49 -3.76
CA THR A 141 -8.31 -37.10 -3.35
C THR A 141 -9.80 -36.82 -3.33
N PHE A 142 -10.32 -36.34 -2.19
CA PHE A 142 -11.73 -36.06 -1.97
C PHE A 142 -11.95 -34.58 -1.65
N PRO A 143 -12.20 -33.72 -2.64
CA PRO A 143 -12.51 -32.31 -2.43
C PRO A 143 -14.00 -32.12 -2.05
N PHE A 144 -14.25 -31.76 -0.79
CA PHE A 144 -15.54 -31.35 -0.26
C PHE A 144 -15.61 -29.84 -0.07
N THR A 145 -16.79 -29.27 -0.22
CA THR A 145 -17.07 -27.91 0.24
C THR A 145 -17.99 -27.95 1.47
N PHE A 146 -17.75 -27.10 2.47
CA PHE A 146 -18.63 -27.04 3.63
C PHE A 146 -20.05 -26.64 3.25
N ARG A 147 -20.25 -25.91 2.16
CA ARG A 147 -21.57 -25.60 1.61
C ARG A 147 -22.36 -26.85 1.32
N GLU A 148 -21.77 -27.82 0.61
CA GLU A 148 -22.39 -29.10 0.27
C GLU A 148 -22.62 -29.95 1.52
N LEU A 149 -21.66 -29.96 2.46
CA LEU A 149 -21.76 -30.71 3.70
C LEU A 149 -22.90 -30.20 4.62
N ASN A 150 -23.15 -28.89 4.64
CA ASN A 150 -24.28 -28.30 5.38
C ASN A 150 -25.64 -28.85 4.98
N MET A 151 -25.81 -29.29 3.72
CA MET A 151 -27.06 -29.85 3.18
C MET A 151 -27.37 -31.24 3.76
N LEU A 152 -26.36 -31.86 4.39
CA LEU A 152 -26.48 -33.18 4.99
C LEU A 152 -26.68 -33.17 6.50
N LYS A 153 -26.90 -32.00 7.10
CA LYS A 153 -26.93 -31.79 8.57
C LYS A 153 -27.90 -32.78 9.28
N GLU A 154 -29.02 -33.13 8.65
CA GLU A 154 -30.02 -33.99 9.28
C GLU A 154 -29.91 -35.48 8.85
N LYS A 155 -28.90 -35.82 8.05
CA LYS A 155 -28.69 -37.16 7.54
C LYS A 155 -27.56 -37.87 8.27
N LYS A 156 -27.64 -39.18 8.38
CA LYS A 156 -26.58 -40.02 8.92
C LYS A 156 -25.84 -40.75 7.81
N PHE A 157 -24.55 -40.79 7.90
CA PHE A 157 -23.65 -41.49 7.00
C PHE A 157 -22.51 -42.16 7.78
N SER A 158 -21.96 -43.24 7.22
CA SER A 158 -20.63 -43.65 7.52
C SER A 158 -19.64 -42.84 6.66
N LEU A 159 -18.33 -42.84 6.97
CA LEU A 159 -17.37 -42.13 6.14
C LEU A 159 -17.35 -42.69 4.71
N VAL A 160 -17.42 -43.99 4.55
CA VAL A 160 -17.52 -44.65 3.24
C VAL A 160 -18.78 -44.26 2.49
N GLU A 161 -19.93 -44.23 3.15
CA GLU A 161 -21.17 -43.77 2.54
C GLU A 161 -21.14 -42.32 2.11
N LEU A 162 -20.50 -41.44 2.93
CA LEU A 162 -20.32 -40.03 2.61
C LEU A 162 -19.46 -39.88 1.35
N VAL A 163 -18.33 -40.61 1.24
CA VAL A 163 -17.48 -40.62 0.07
C VAL A 163 -18.24 -41.14 -1.15
N HIS A 164 -18.98 -42.27 -1.04
CA HIS A 164 -19.77 -42.81 -2.13
C HIS A 164 -20.94 -41.91 -2.56
N HIS A 165 -21.43 -41.04 -1.66
CA HIS A 165 -22.47 -40.08 -1.96
C HIS A 165 -21.99 -38.96 -2.90
N PHE A 166 -20.76 -38.45 -2.66
CA PHE A 166 -20.18 -37.36 -3.46
C PHE A 166 -19.36 -37.84 -4.65
N PHE A 167 -18.76 -39.02 -4.56
CA PHE A 167 -17.85 -39.61 -5.54
C PHE A 167 -18.39 -40.99 -5.95
N THR A 168 -19.34 -41.02 -6.85
CA THR A 168 -20.03 -42.23 -7.29
C THR A 168 -19.10 -43.27 -7.92
N GLU A 169 -18.00 -42.81 -8.51
CA GLU A 169 -16.96 -43.63 -9.11
C GLU A 169 -16.30 -44.57 -8.08
N THR A 170 -16.13 -44.10 -6.84
CA THR A 170 -15.56 -44.90 -5.76
C THR A 170 -16.50 -46.06 -5.39
N LYS A 171 -17.84 -45.84 -5.49
CA LYS A 171 -18.84 -46.87 -5.28
C LYS A 171 -18.85 -47.89 -6.43
N GLU A 172 -18.74 -47.43 -7.67
CA GLU A 172 -18.65 -48.27 -8.87
C GLU A 172 -17.36 -49.12 -8.87
N ALA A 173 -16.24 -48.54 -8.38
CA ALA A 173 -14.97 -49.22 -8.22
C ALA A 173 -14.94 -50.18 -7.01
N GLY A 174 -16.00 -50.21 -6.18
CA GLY A 174 -16.11 -51.08 -4.99
C GLY A 174 -15.12 -50.75 -3.85
N ILE A 175 -14.70 -49.52 -3.74
CA ILE A 175 -13.75 -49.07 -2.71
C ILE A 175 -14.46 -48.95 -1.36
N CYS A 176 -14.26 -49.90 -0.46
CA CYS A 176 -14.85 -49.92 0.87
C CYS A 176 -13.83 -49.77 2.02
N THR A 177 -12.53 -49.95 1.73
CA THR A 177 -11.43 -49.83 2.69
C THR A 177 -10.56 -48.63 2.32
N LEU A 178 -10.69 -47.54 3.09
CA LEU A 178 -9.92 -46.31 2.86
C LEU A 178 -8.55 -46.36 3.53
N GLU A 179 -8.37 -47.23 4.51
CA GLU A 179 -7.15 -47.40 5.32
C GLU A 179 -5.97 -47.94 4.50
N GLU A 180 -6.23 -48.63 3.40
CA GLU A 180 -5.22 -49.23 2.56
C GLU A 180 -4.57 -48.21 1.60
N PHE A 181 -5.15 -47.00 1.50
CA PHE A 181 -4.70 -45.97 0.56
C PHE A 181 -4.17 -44.74 1.26
N GLN A 182 -3.22 -44.06 0.63
CA GLN A 182 -2.89 -42.68 1.00
C GLN A 182 -3.97 -41.73 0.46
N VAL A 183 -4.79 -41.21 1.37
CA VAL A 183 -5.97 -40.42 1.03
C VAL A 183 -5.78 -38.97 1.47
N VAL A 184 -6.25 -38.04 0.65
CA VAL A 184 -6.34 -36.60 1.02
C VAL A 184 -7.81 -36.18 1.00
N PHE A 185 -8.28 -35.61 2.11
CA PHE A 185 -9.53 -34.90 2.20
C PHE A 185 -9.28 -33.41 2.14
N ILE A 186 -9.92 -32.72 1.21
CA ILE A 186 -9.89 -31.26 1.08
C ILE A 186 -11.24 -30.74 1.53
N PHE A 187 -11.25 -29.85 2.53
CA PHE A 187 -12.44 -29.20 3.04
C PHE A 187 -12.35 -27.70 2.75
N ASP A 188 -13.04 -27.26 1.70
CA ASP A 188 -12.99 -25.87 1.27
C ASP A 188 -14.07 -25.02 1.94
N GLY A 189 -13.67 -23.90 2.57
CA GLY A 189 -14.55 -22.88 3.13
C GLY A 189 -15.14 -23.17 4.51
N LEU A 190 -14.30 -23.46 5.52
CA LEU A 190 -14.76 -23.66 6.92
C LEU A 190 -15.58 -22.48 7.46
N ASP A 191 -15.31 -21.25 7.01
CA ASP A 191 -16.08 -20.05 7.36
C ASP A 191 -17.56 -20.13 6.90
N GLU A 192 -17.87 -21.04 6.01
CA GLU A 192 -19.24 -21.30 5.54
C GLU A 192 -19.90 -22.47 6.27
N CYS A 193 -19.19 -23.13 7.19
CA CYS A 193 -19.70 -24.28 7.95
C CYS A 193 -20.84 -23.88 8.89
N ARG A 194 -21.94 -24.60 8.83
CA ARG A 194 -23.09 -24.48 9.74
C ARG A 194 -23.34 -25.75 10.55
N LEU A 195 -22.46 -26.73 10.42
CA LEU A 195 -22.46 -27.93 11.23
C LEU A 195 -21.92 -27.60 12.62
N PRO A 196 -22.51 -28.13 13.69
CA PRO A 196 -22.07 -27.90 15.05
C PRO A 196 -20.82 -28.75 15.35
N LEU A 197 -19.63 -28.29 14.94
CA LEU A 197 -18.36 -28.97 15.19
C LEU A 197 -17.97 -28.82 16.67
N ASP A 198 -18.30 -29.83 17.49
CA ASP A 198 -17.96 -29.85 18.92
C ASP A 198 -16.72 -30.73 19.17
N PHE A 199 -15.56 -30.12 19.29
CA PHE A 199 -14.30 -30.82 19.55
C PHE A 199 -14.10 -31.26 20.98
N HIS A 200 -15.00 -30.94 21.89
CA HIS A 200 -14.86 -31.32 23.33
C HIS A 200 -15.78 -32.48 23.70
N ASN A 201 -17.04 -32.48 23.27
CA ASN A 201 -18.06 -33.40 23.74
C ASN A 201 -18.47 -34.44 22.69
N THR A 202 -17.94 -34.39 21.46
CA THR A 202 -18.29 -35.34 20.40
C THR A 202 -17.79 -36.75 20.74
N GLU A 203 -18.66 -37.74 20.61
CA GLU A 203 -18.36 -39.17 20.75
C GLU A 203 -17.21 -39.61 19.86
N ILE A 204 -16.31 -40.45 20.36
CA ILE A 204 -15.17 -40.93 19.62
C ILE A 204 -15.60 -42.03 18.65
N LEU A 205 -15.39 -41.76 17.36
CA LEU A 205 -15.64 -42.70 16.27
C LEU A 205 -14.31 -43.14 15.66
N THR A 206 -14.13 -44.44 15.52
CA THR A 206 -12.89 -45.01 14.93
C THR A 206 -13.16 -45.91 13.73
N ASP A 207 -14.40 -46.39 13.54
CA ASP A 207 -14.78 -47.28 12.45
C ASP A 207 -15.36 -46.44 11.30
N VAL A 208 -14.74 -46.49 10.12
CA VAL A 208 -15.15 -45.76 8.89
C VAL A 208 -16.49 -46.25 8.34
N THR A 209 -17.01 -47.41 8.79
CA THR A 209 -18.29 -48.00 8.34
C THR A 209 -19.44 -47.69 9.31
N GLU A 210 -19.19 -47.10 10.46
CA GLU A 210 -20.20 -46.73 11.42
C GLU A 210 -20.95 -45.46 10.98
N SER A 211 -22.25 -45.49 10.93
CA SER A 211 -23.11 -44.38 10.48
C SER A 211 -23.47 -43.44 11.62
N THR A 212 -23.10 -42.17 11.49
CA THR A 212 -23.43 -41.09 12.43
C THR A 212 -23.75 -39.78 11.69
N SER A 213 -23.99 -38.71 12.40
CA SER A 213 -24.18 -37.39 11.79
C SER A 213 -22.89 -36.85 11.18
N VAL A 214 -23.00 -36.01 10.16
CA VAL A 214 -21.85 -35.51 9.39
C VAL A 214 -20.90 -34.68 10.26
N ASP A 215 -21.41 -33.92 11.23
CA ASP A 215 -20.62 -33.15 12.19
C ASP A 215 -19.74 -34.04 13.07
N VAL A 216 -20.26 -35.17 13.52
CA VAL A 216 -19.52 -36.19 14.30
C VAL A 216 -18.43 -36.82 13.43
N LEU A 217 -18.76 -37.19 12.18
CA LEU A 217 -17.76 -37.72 11.23
C LEU A 217 -16.61 -36.76 11.03
N LEU A 218 -16.90 -35.49 10.70
CA LEU A 218 -15.89 -34.46 10.43
C LEU A 218 -15.05 -34.17 11.67
N THR A 219 -15.69 -34.05 12.84
CA THR A 219 -14.97 -33.79 14.09
C THR A 219 -13.97 -34.91 14.41
N ASN A 220 -14.36 -36.20 14.25
CA ASN A 220 -13.45 -37.32 14.47
C ASN A 220 -12.37 -37.46 13.41
N LEU A 221 -12.68 -37.14 12.15
CA LEU A 221 -11.70 -37.14 11.08
C LEU A 221 -10.65 -36.06 11.31
N ILE A 222 -11.05 -34.83 11.70
CA ILE A 222 -10.14 -33.71 11.99
C ILE A 222 -9.29 -34.03 13.23
N ARG A 223 -9.88 -34.58 14.28
CA ARG A 223 -9.15 -35.05 15.49
C ARG A 223 -8.18 -36.20 15.23
N GLY A 224 -8.19 -36.84 14.07
CA GLY A 224 -7.40 -38.01 13.76
C GLY A 224 -7.81 -39.28 14.47
N LYS A 225 -9.04 -39.35 15.01
CA LYS A 225 -9.62 -40.55 15.60
C LYS A 225 -10.20 -41.48 14.53
N LEU A 226 -10.81 -40.89 13.51
CA LEU A 226 -11.30 -41.60 12.35
C LEU A 226 -10.25 -41.47 11.22
N LEU A 227 -9.82 -42.58 10.62
CA LEU A 227 -8.86 -42.66 9.51
C LEU A 227 -7.57 -41.82 9.77
N PRO A 228 -6.73 -42.17 10.77
CA PRO A 228 -5.58 -41.36 11.17
C PRO A 228 -4.47 -41.25 10.09
N SER A 229 -4.47 -42.16 9.11
CA SER A 229 -3.55 -42.14 7.97
C SER A 229 -3.89 -41.10 6.89
N ALA A 230 -5.13 -40.59 6.89
CA ALA A 230 -5.56 -39.60 5.89
C ALA A 230 -4.95 -38.24 6.15
N ARG A 231 -4.53 -37.56 5.09
CA ARG A 231 -4.14 -36.15 5.12
C ARG A 231 -5.37 -35.23 4.98
N LEU A 232 -5.37 -34.10 5.64
CA LEU A 232 -6.46 -33.15 5.65
C LEU A 232 -5.98 -31.76 5.21
N TRP A 233 -6.69 -31.16 4.28
CA TRP A 233 -6.45 -29.76 3.89
C TRP A 233 -7.72 -28.94 4.06
N ILE A 234 -7.69 -27.99 4.99
CA ILE A 234 -8.84 -27.17 5.34
C ILE A 234 -8.56 -25.73 4.93
N THR A 235 -9.45 -25.14 4.13
CA THR A 235 -9.35 -23.71 3.81
C THR A 235 -10.37 -22.92 4.61
N THR A 236 -9.97 -21.69 5.02
CA THR A 236 -10.83 -20.86 5.85
C THR A 236 -10.50 -19.37 5.69
N ARG A 237 -11.41 -18.50 6.14
CA ARG A 237 -11.08 -17.12 6.44
C ARG A 237 -10.42 -17.01 7.81
N PRO A 238 -9.59 -15.96 8.03
CA PRO A 238 -8.90 -15.80 9.31
C PRO A 238 -9.82 -15.85 10.55
N ALA A 239 -10.98 -15.20 10.46
CA ALA A 239 -11.95 -15.12 11.56
C ALA A 239 -12.53 -16.49 11.97
N ALA A 240 -12.69 -17.43 11.03
CA ALA A 240 -13.26 -18.74 11.31
C ALA A 240 -12.21 -19.81 11.70
N ALA A 241 -10.94 -19.48 11.62
CA ALA A 241 -9.85 -20.43 11.91
C ALA A 241 -9.90 -20.98 13.35
N SER A 242 -10.42 -20.22 14.30
CA SER A 242 -10.56 -20.62 15.71
C SER A 242 -11.63 -21.68 15.95
N GLN A 243 -12.46 -22.01 14.94
CA GLN A 243 -13.45 -23.09 15.06
C GLN A 243 -12.80 -24.47 15.19
N ILE A 244 -11.55 -24.62 14.74
CA ILE A 244 -10.78 -25.86 14.91
C ILE A 244 -9.69 -25.61 15.94
N PRO A 245 -9.60 -26.44 17.01
CA PRO A 245 -8.56 -26.31 18.01
C PRO A 245 -7.15 -26.41 17.41
N PRO A 246 -6.18 -25.59 17.89
CA PRO A 246 -4.83 -25.59 17.34
C PRO A 246 -4.12 -26.95 17.39
N GLU A 247 -4.44 -27.78 18.38
CA GLU A 247 -3.89 -29.13 18.55
C GLU A 247 -4.33 -30.13 17.46
N CYS A 248 -5.35 -29.78 16.67
CA CYS A 248 -5.83 -30.59 15.55
C CYS A 248 -5.19 -30.17 14.20
N VAL A 249 -4.29 -29.19 14.21
CA VAL A 249 -3.67 -28.62 13.00
C VAL A 249 -2.15 -28.68 13.11
N ASP A 250 -1.51 -29.41 12.20
CA ASP A 250 -0.04 -29.55 12.19
C ASP A 250 0.65 -28.35 11.54
N MET A 251 0.03 -27.76 10.49
CA MET A 251 0.59 -26.63 9.77
C MET A 251 -0.49 -25.61 9.44
N VAL A 252 -0.20 -24.35 9.71
CA VAL A 252 -1.01 -23.21 9.29
C VAL A 252 -0.30 -22.48 8.16
N THR A 253 -1.00 -22.25 7.05
CA THR A 253 -0.51 -21.48 5.93
C THR A 253 -1.44 -20.30 5.64
N GLU A 254 -0.92 -19.28 4.95
CA GLU A 254 -1.68 -18.10 4.57
C GLU A 254 -1.49 -17.78 3.10
N VAL A 255 -2.60 -17.56 2.37
CA VAL A 255 -2.58 -17.06 1.00
C VAL A 255 -2.53 -15.55 1.03
N ARG A 256 -1.46 -14.95 0.47
CA ARG A 256 -1.17 -13.50 0.52
C ARG A 256 -1.74 -12.71 -0.64
N GLY A 257 -2.27 -13.36 -1.68
CA GLY A 257 -2.73 -12.70 -2.91
C GLY A 257 -1.61 -12.48 -3.92
N PHE A 258 -1.90 -11.65 -4.95
CA PHE A 258 -0.98 -11.42 -6.04
C PHE A 258 0.09 -10.37 -5.70
N THR A 259 1.34 -10.71 -5.89
CA THR A 259 2.46 -9.76 -5.98
C THR A 259 2.37 -8.96 -7.29
N ASP A 260 3.14 -7.88 -7.42
CA ASP A 260 3.11 -7.06 -8.63
C ASP A 260 3.46 -7.84 -9.90
N PRO A 261 4.50 -8.70 -9.93
CA PRO A 261 4.74 -9.58 -11.07
C PRO A 261 3.59 -10.53 -11.38
N GLN A 262 2.92 -11.07 -10.37
CA GLN A 262 1.78 -11.98 -10.57
C GLN A 262 0.53 -11.25 -11.09
N LYS A 263 0.30 -9.98 -10.70
CA LYS A 263 -0.73 -9.14 -11.30
C LYS A 263 -0.47 -8.96 -12.81
N GLU A 264 0.76 -8.62 -13.18
CA GLU A 264 1.14 -8.46 -14.58
C GLU A 264 1.00 -9.76 -15.36
N GLU A 265 1.43 -10.89 -14.79
CA GLU A 265 1.24 -12.22 -15.35
C GLU A 265 -0.24 -12.55 -15.58
N TYR A 266 -1.10 -12.29 -14.57
CA TYR A 266 -2.54 -12.51 -14.68
C TYR A 266 -3.15 -11.72 -15.85
N PHE A 267 -2.88 -10.40 -15.92
CA PHE A 267 -3.43 -9.57 -16.98
C PHE A 267 -2.87 -9.95 -18.36
N SER A 268 -1.59 -10.33 -18.44
CA SER A 268 -0.99 -10.83 -19.68
C SER A 268 -1.59 -12.15 -20.16
N LYS A 269 -1.88 -13.07 -19.24
CA LYS A 269 -2.58 -14.33 -19.56
C LYS A 269 -4.04 -14.13 -19.92
N ARG A 270 -4.72 -13.15 -19.31
CA ARG A 270 -6.13 -12.87 -19.51
C ARG A 270 -6.43 -12.25 -20.87
N PHE A 271 -5.50 -11.45 -21.41
CA PHE A 271 -5.64 -10.78 -22.69
C PHE A 271 -4.69 -11.35 -23.73
N CYS A 272 -5.27 -11.87 -24.81
CA CYS A 272 -4.47 -12.40 -25.94
C CYS A 272 -3.75 -11.30 -26.72
N ASP A 273 -4.22 -10.05 -26.64
CA ASP A 273 -3.61 -8.86 -27.25
C ASP A 273 -2.65 -8.22 -26.25
N GLY A 274 -1.35 -8.28 -26.54
CA GLY A 274 -0.28 -7.73 -25.71
C GLY A 274 -0.35 -6.20 -25.55
N GLU A 275 -0.84 -5.46 -26.56
CA GLU A 275 -0.99 -4.02 -26.50
C GLU A 275 -2.14 -3.65 -25.52
N GLN A 276 -3.26 -4.34 -25.62
CA GLN A 276 -4.39 -4.17 -24.69
C GLN A 276 -3.96 -4.51 -23.25
N ALA A 277 -3.26 -5.62 -23.04
CA ALA A 277 -2.74 -6.00 -21.72
C ALA A 277 -1.83 -4.91 -21.15
N SER A 278 -0.90 -4.37 -21.95
CA SER A 278 0.03 -3.31 -21.53
C SER A 278 -0.70 -2.02 -21.15
N ARG A 279 -1.72 -1.62 -21.88
CA ARG A 279 -2.55 -0.44 -21.58
C ARG A 279 -3.30 -0.60 -20.27
N ILE A 280 -3.88 -1.78 -20.02
CA ILE A 280 -4.60 -2.09 -18.79
C ILE A 280 -3.64 -2.10 -17.60
N ILE A 281 -2.49 -2.76 -17.71
CA ILE A 281 -1.47 -2.81 -16.66
C ILE A 281 -0.98 -1.39 -16.34
N SER A 282 -0.72 -0.57 -17.36
CA SER A 282 -0.31 0.83 -17.18
C SER A 282 -1.38 1.63 -16.43
N HIS A 283 -2.65 1.51 -16.82
CA HIS A 283 -3.75 2.20 -16.13
C HIS A 283 -3.87 1.78 -14.66
N ILE A 284 -3.79 0.47 -14.37
CA ILE A 284 -3.85 -0.02 -12.99
C ILE A 284 -2.66 0.51 -12.18
N LYS A 285 -1.46 0.56 -12.76
CA LYS A 285 -0.28 1.13 -12.10
C LYS A 285 -0.42 2.61 -11.79
N THR A 286 -1.09 3.38 -12.65
CA THR A 286 -1.35 4.80 -12.43
C THR A 286 -2.44 5.06 -11.39
N SER A 287 -3.43 4.17 -11.28
CA SER A 287 -4.47 4.24 -10.24
C SER A 287 -4.08 3.38 -9.03
N ARG A 288 -3.42 4.00 -8.05
CA ARG A 288 -2.91 3.30 -6.87
C ARG A 288 -3.99 2.56 -6.09
N SER A 289 -5.20 3.11 -6.00
CA SER A 289 -6.35 2.47 -5.35
C SER A 289 -6.71 1.15 -6.03
N LEU A 290 -6.81 1.14 -7.37
CA LEU A 290 -7.06 -0.08 -8.14
C LEU A 290 -5.89 -1.06 -8.02
N HIS A 291 -4.65 -0.56 -8.03
CA HIS A 291 -3.46 -1.39 -7.89
C HIS A 291 -3.41 -2.13 -6.55
N ILE A 292 -3.76 -1.46 -5.45
CA ILE A 292 -3.86 -2.07 -4.12
C ILE A 292 -4.98 -3.12 -4.11
N MET A 293 -6.15 -2.80 -4.63
CA MET A 293 -7.28 -3.74 -4.66
C MET A 293 -6.99 -4.97 -5.53
N CYS A 294 -6.25 -4.82 -6.63
CA CYS A 294 -5.81 -5.93 -7.49
C CYS A 294 -4.81 -6.89 -6.83
N HIS A 295 -4.43 -6.68 -5.56
CA HIS A 295 -3.79 -7.70 -4.74
C HIS A 295 -4.67 -8.96 -4.61
N ILE A 296 -5.98 -8.81 -4.65
CA ILE A 296 -6.93 -9.92 -4.61
C ILE A 296 -7.33 -10.32 -6.03
N PRO A 297 -7.19 -11.59 -6.42
CA PRO A 297 -7.50 -12.09 -7.76
C PRO A 297 -8.90 -11.73 -8.27
N VAL A 298 -9.94 -11.75 -7.41
CA VAL A 298 -11.29 -11.39 -7.83
C VAL A 298 -11.42 -9.93 -8.26
N PHE A 299 -10.66 -9.01 -7.65
CA PHE A 299 -10.62 -7.62 -8.10
C PHE A 299 -9.90 -7.48 -9.43
N CYS A 300 -8.84 -8.28 -9.68
CA CYS A 300 -8.21 -8.35 -10.99
C CYS A 300 -9.23 -8.79 -12.06
N TRP A 301 -10.06 -9.78 -11.75
CA TRP A 301 -11.11 -10.22 -12.65
C TRP A 301 -12.18 -9.14 -12.91
N ILE A 302 -12.70 -8.47 -11.88
CA ILE A 302 -13.68 -7.37 -12.04
C ILE A 302 -13.05 -6.25 -12.88
N THR A 303 -11.86 -5.82 -12.53
CA THR A 303 -11.14 -4.75 -13.22
C THR A 303 -10.87 -5.10 -14.68
N SER A 304 -10.42 -6.33 -14.97
CA SER A 304 -10.18 -6.78 -16.34
C SER A 304 -11.46 -6.76 -17.19
N THR A 305 -12.58 -7.20 -16.62
CA THR A 305 -13.87 -7.23 -17.28
C THR A 305 -14.36 -5.84 -17.66
N VAL A 306 -14.20 -4.88 -16.74
CA VAL A 306 -14.63 -3.48 -16.96
C VAL A 306 -13.72 -2.77 -17.95
N LEU A 307 -12.40 -2.90 -17.79
CA LEU A 307 -11.45 -2.21 -18.66
C LEU A 307 -11.44 -2.78 -20.08
N GLU A 308 -11.72 -4.08 -20.26
CA GLU A 308 -11.91 -4.70 -21.57
C GLU A 308 -13.09 -4.06 -22.33
N ASP A 309 -14.25 -3.89 -21.69
CA ASP A 309 -15.43 -3.24 -22.29
C ASP A 309 -15.19 -1.77 -22.57
N ALA A 310 -14.57 -1.06 -21.60
CA ALA A 310 -14.29 0.36 -21.75
C ALA A 310 -13.33 0.67 -22.90
N LEU A 311 -12.31 -0.14 -23.12
CA LEU A 311 -11.36 0.01 -24.21
C LEU A 311 -11.95 -0.34 -25.57
N LYS A 312 -12.96 -1.23 -25.64
CA LYS A 312 -13.65 -1.59 -26.88
C LYS A 312 -14.69 -0.55 -27.32
N THR A 313 -15.34 0.11 -26.35
CA THR A 313 -16.51 0.96 -26.63
C THR A 313 -16.20 2.45 -26.71
N ARG A 314 -15.03 2.89 -26.28
CA ARG A 314 -14.66 4.32 -26.19
C ARG A 314 -13.28 4.60 -26.78
N GLU A 315 -13.24 5.12 -28.00
CA GLU A 315 -12.07 5.88 -28.46
C GLU A 315 -12.01 7.20 -27.66
N GLY A 316 -11.16 7.27 -26.62
CA GLY A 316 -10.85 8.50 -25.88
C GLY A 316 -11.66 8.80 -24.61
N GLY A 317 -12.43 7.86 -24.06
CA GLY A 317 -13.12 8.06 -22.76
C GLY A 317 -12.18 7.88 -21.54
N GLU A 318 -12.41 8.64 -20.46
CA GLU A 318 -11.70 8.41 -19.18
C GLU A 318 -12.06 7.03 -18.63
N LEU A 319 -11.04 6.30 -18.20
CA LEU A 319 -11.19 5.00 -17.53
C LEU A 319 -11.59 5.19 -16.07
N PRO A 320 -12.35 4.25 -15.46
CA PRO A 320 -12.76 4.34 -14.06
C PRO A 320 -11.57 4.51 -13.11
N LYS A 321 -11.68 5.45 -12.17
CA LYS A 321 -10.60 5.79 -11.23
C LYS A 321 -10.92 5.43 -9.78
N THR A 322 -12.21 5.43 -9.40
CA THR A 322 -12.65 5.08 -8.04
C THR A 322 -13.22 3.66 -8.00
N LEU A 323 -13.30 3.12 -6.79
CA LEU A 323 -13.88 1.79 -6.58
C LEU A 323 -15.37 1.77 -6.95
N THR A 324 -16.12 2.79 -6.53
CA THR A 324 -17.56 2.90 -6.86
C THR A 324 -17.80 2.98 -8.37
N GLU A 325 -17.02 3.78 -9.07
CA GLU A 325 -17.09 3.91 -10.53
C GLU A 325 -16.82 2.57 -11.21
N MET A 326 -15.81 1.81 -10.75
CA MET A 326 -15.50 0.48 -11.26
C MET A 326 -16.69 -0.49 -11.12
N TYR A 327 -17.35 -0.49 -9.95
CA TYR A 327 -18.50 -1.36 -9.70
C TYR A 327 -19.76 -0.95 -10.48
N ILE A 328 -19.97 0.33 -10.71
CA ILE A 328 -21.06 0.81 -11.60
C ILE A 328 -20.83 0.29 -13.02
N HIS A 329 -19.61 0.46 -13.54
CA HIS A 329 -19.26 -0.05 -14.87
C HIS A 329 -19.37 -1.57 -14.94
N PHE A 330 -18.97 -2.31 -13.90
CA PHE A 330 -19.16 -3.74 -13.81
C PHE A 330 -20.65 -4.13 -13.94
N LEU A 331 -21.54 -3.45 -13.22
CA LEU A 331 -22.98 -3.68 -13.30
C LEU A 331 -23.55 -3.38 -14.71
N VAL A 332 -23.05 -2.29 -15.35
CA VAL A 332 -23.42 -1.94 -16.74
C VAL A 332 -23.00 -3.04 -17.71
N VAL A 333 -21.74 -3.51 -17.61
CA VAL A 333 -21.22 -4.58 -18.48
C VAL A 333 -22.03 -5.87 -18.30
N GLN A 334 -22.35 -6.26 -17.06
CA GLN A 334 -23.16 -7.44 -16.79
C GLN A 334 -24.59 -7.32 -17.38
N SER A 335 -25.18 -6.12 -17.31
CA SER A 335 -26.49 -5.86 -17.90
C SER A 335 -26.48 -5.91 -19.42
N LYS A 336 -25.43 -5.37 -20.07
CA LYS A 336 -25.22 -5.46 -21.53
C LYS A 336 -25.09 -6.91 -21.99
N LEU A 337 -24.21 -7.68 -21.33
CA LEU A 337 -23.99 -9.09 -21.68
C LEU A 337 -25.27 -9.92 -21.58
N LYS A 338 -26.14 -9.65 -20.60
CA LYS A 338 -27.44 -10.28 -20.50
C LYS A 338 -28.35 -9.96 -21.73
N ASN A 339 -28.43 -8.65 -22.05
CA ASN A 339 -29.32 -8.20 -23.13
C ASN A 339 -28.92 -8.85 -24.47
N VAL A 340 -27.61 -8.93 -24.77
CA VAL A 340 -27.11 -9.57 -26.00
C VAL A 340 -27.33 -11.08 -25.99
N LYS A 341 -27.02 -11.75 -24.88
CA LYS A 341 -26.97 -13.23 -24.83
C LYS A 341 -28.34 -13.87 -24.73
N TYR A 342 -29.26 -13.25 -24.03
CA TYR A 342 -30.55 -13.86 -23.68
C TYR A 342 -31.78 -13.17 -24.31
N ASP A 343 -31.70 -11.84 -24.51
CA ASP A 343 -32.81 -11.06 -25.04
C ASP A 343 -32.69 -10.79 -26.55
N GLY A 344 -31.57 -11.20 -27.18
CA GLY A 344 -31.29 -11.01 -28.61
C GLY A 344 -31.26 -9.54 -29.07
N ARG A 345 -31.02 -8.61 -28.12
CA ARG A 345 -30.98 -7.18 -28.38
C ARG A 345 -29.59 -6.75 -28.87
N THR A 346 -29.55 -5.60 -29.54
CA THR A 346 -28.30 -5.01 -30.01
C THR A 346 -27.55 -4.28 -28.88
N GLU A 347 -26.23 -4.11 -28.99
CA GLU A 347 -25.40 -3.35 -28.03
C GLU A 347 -25.84 -1.88 -27.85
N ILE A 348 -26.66 -1.36 -28.75
CA ILE A 348 -27.14 0.04 -28.80
C ILE A 348 -28.36 0.24 -27.88
N ASP A 349 -29.04 -0.85 -27.47
CA ASP A 349 -30.25 -0.76 -26.65
C ASP A 349 -29.92 -0.24 -25.22
N PRO A 350 -30.87 0.51 -24.58
CA PRO A 350 -30.65 1.01 -23.22
C PRO A 350 -30.30 -0.11 -22.23
N HIS A 351 -29.20 0.04 -21.50
CA HIS A 351 -28.75 -0.98 -20.54
C HIS A 351 -29.76 -1.22 -19.42
N TRP A 352 -30.59 -0.22 -19.11
CA TRP A 352 -31.57 -0.23 -18.03
C TRP A 352 -32.97 -0.40 -18.57
N ASN A 353 -33.29 -1.56 -19.12
CA ASN A 353 -34.65 -1.89 -19.46
C ASN A 353 -35.47 -2.14 -18.18
N PRO A 354 -36.84 -2.11 -18.26
CA PRO A 354 -37.70 -2.27 -17.08
C PRO A 354 -37.47 -3.57 -16.30
N GLU A 355 -37.07 -4.63 -16.97
CA GLU A 355 -36.82 -5.94 -16.38
C GLU A 355 -35.48 -5.96 -15.63
N SER A 356 -34.39 -5.44 -16.26
CA SER A 356 -33.09 -5.29 -15.63
C SER A 356 -33.18 -4.39 -14.40
N ARG A 357 -33.97 -3.31 -14.48
CA ARG A 357 -34.19 -2.39 -13.37
C ARG A 357 -34.83 -3.08 -12.16
N ARG A 358 -35.95 -3.79 -12.37
CA ARG A 358 -36.63 -4.56 -11.30
C ARG A 358 -35.68 -5.58 -10.67
N MET A 359 -34.91 -6.27 -11.49
CA MET A 359 -33.98 -7.28 -11.00
C MET A 359 -32.89 -6.65 -10.15
N ILE A 360 -32.29 -5.53 -10.56
CA ILE A 360 -31.26 -4.82 -9.77
C ILE A 360 -31.84 -4.33 -8.44
N GLU A 361 -33.09 -3.83 -8.44
CA GLU A 361 -33.77 -3.43 -7.22
C GLU A 361 -33.98 -4.62 -6.26
N SER A 362 -34.42 -5.78 -6.80
CA SER A 362 -34.60 -7.01 -6.02
C SER A 362 -33.28 -7.59 -5.52
N LEU A 363 -32.21 -7.57 -6.34
CA LEU A 363 -30.86 -7.98 -5.96
C LEU A 363 -30.28 -7.08 -4.87
N GLY A 364 -30.49 -5.78 -5.00
CA GLY A 364 -30.08 -4.82 -4.00
C GLY A 364 -30.79 -5.03 -2.66
N LYS A 365 -32.09 -5.31 -2.68
CA LYS A 365 -32.86 -5.66 -1.48
C LYS A 365 -32.32 -6.93 -0.81
N LEU A 366 -32.13 -8.00 -1.59
CA LEU A 366 -31.54 -9.24 -1.09
C LEU A 366 -30.16 -9.00 -0.48
N ALA A 367 -29.29 -8.27 -1.18
CA ALA A 367 -27.96 -7.94 -0.72
C ALA A 367 -27.97 -7.20 0.62
N PHE A 368 -28.86 -6.22 0.76
CA PHE A 368 -28.98 -5.43 1.99
C PHE A 368 -29.49 -6.25 3.17
N GLU A 369 -30.57 -7.03 2.97
CA GLU A 369 -31.15 -7.89 4.01
C GLU A 369 -30.16 -8.96 4.48
N GLN A 370 -29.43 -9.58 3.56
CA GLN A 370 -28.45 -10.62 3.90
C GLN A 370 -27.19 -10.02 4.52
N LEU A 371 -26.76 -8.82 4.09
CA LEU A 371 -25.64 -8.09 4.72
C LEU A 371 -25.95 -7.74 6.18
N GLN A 372 -27.18 -7.30 6.48
CA GLN A 372 -27.61 -7.02 7.85
C GLN A 372 -27.61 -8.27 8.74
N LYS A 373 -27.94 -9.43 8.18
CA LYS A 373 -27.92 -10.73 8.87
C LYS A 373 -26.52 -11.34 8.97
N GLY A 374 -25.52 -10.75 8.31
CA GLY A 374 -24.16 -11.33 8.20
C GLY A 374 -24.11 -12.61 7.35
N ASN A 375 -25.11 -12.86 6.50
CA ASN A 375 -25.16 -14.05 5.66
C ASN A 375 -24.40 -13.84 4.36
N LEU A 376 -23.53 -14.80 4.04
CA LEU A 376 -22.78 -14.86 2.77
C LEU A 376 -23.46 -15.80 1.75
N ILE A 377 -24.24 -16.75 2.25
CA ILE A 377 -25.03 -17.69 1.47
C ILE A 377 -26.50 -17.55 1.82
N PHE A 378 -27.37 -17.75 0.85
CA PHE A 378 -28.81 -17.66 0.97
C PHE A 378 -29.48 -18.76 0.19
N TYR A 379 -30.74 -19.03 0.51
CA TYR A 379 -31.52 -20.12 -0.02
C TYR A 379 -32.63 -19.62 -0.97
N GLU A 380 -33.31 -20.57 -1.62
CA GLU A 380 -34.40 -20.29 -2.55
C GLU A 380 -35.52 -19.44 -1.91
N SER A 381 -35.82 -19.68 -0.63
CA SER A 381 -36.75 -18.86 0.15
C SER A 381 -36.35 -17.38 0.22
N ASP A 382 -35.09 -17.09 0.47
CA ASP A 382 -34.58 -15.71 0.56
C ASP A 382 -34.72 -14.95 -0.78
N LEU A 383 -34.56 -15.65 -1.91
CA LEU A 383 -34.77 -15.08 -3.22
C LEU A 383 -36.25 -14.78 -3.48
N ILE A 384 -37.11 -15.71 -3.12
CA ILE A 384 -38.57 -15.57 -3.28
C ILE A 384 -39.09 -14.39 -2.46
N ASP A 385 -38.65 -14.25 -1.22
CA ASP A 385 -38.98 -13.14 -0.30
C ASP A 385 -38.57 -11.77 -0.86
N CYS A 386 -37.55 -11.76 -1.68
CA CYS A 386 -37.07 -10.55 -2.38
C CYS A 386 -37.70 -10.37 -3.77
N GLY A 387 -38.66 -11.26 -4.18
CA GLY A 387 -39.35 -11.19 -5.47
C GLY A 387 -38.49 -11.63 -6.66
N ILE A 388 -37.42 -12.41 -6.42
CA ILE A 388 -36.55 -12.91 -7.48
C ILE A 388 -37.03 -14.26 -7.99
N ASN A 389 -37.37 -14.32 -9.30
CA ASN A 389 -37.70 -15.57 -9.95
C ASN A 389 -36.42 -16.37 -10.21
N ILE A 390 -36.38 -17.61 -9.71
CA ILE A 390 -35.18 -18.47 -9.74
C ILE A 390 -34.77 -18.83 -11.18
N ARG A 391 -35.72 -19.01 -12.10
CA ARG A 391 -35.41 -19.25 -13.52
C ARG A 391 -34.72 -18.02 -14.15
N VAL A 392 -35.12 -16.83 -13.75
CA VAL A 392 -34.54 -15.56 -14.22
C VAL A 392 -33.22 -15.28 -13.51
N ALA A 393 -33.10 -15.64 -12.24
CA ALA A 393 -31.87 -15.50 -11.48
C ALA A 393 -30.69 -16.26 -12.11
N SER A 394 -30.90 -17.42 -12.72
CA SER A 394 -29.87 -18.16 -13.45
C SER A 394 -29.31 -17.40 -14.66
N VAL A 395 -30.05 -16.45 -15.20
CA VAL A 395 -29.66 -15.61 -16.33
C VAL A 395 -28.74 -14.45 -15.90
N TYR A 396 -28.79 -14.04 -14.62
CA TYR A 396 -27.89 -13.00 -14.04
C TYR A 396 -26.62 -13.59 -13.43
N SER A 397 -26.12 -14.67 -13.99
CA SER A 397 -25.01 -15.46 -13.48
C SER A 397 -23.67 -14.71 -13.38
N GLY A 398 -23.55 -13.49 -13.91
CA GLY A 398 -22.36 -12.66 -13.74
C GLY A 398 -22.38 -11.81 -12.46
N VAL A 399 -23.56 -11.51 -11.91
CA VAL A 399 -23.73 -10.80 -10.63
C VAL A 399 -23.87 -11.78 -9.47
N PHE A 400 -24.55 -12.90 -9.72
CA PHE A 400 -24.53 -14.06 -8.83
C PHE A 400 -23.39 -14.97 -9.25
N THR A 401 -22.65 -15.50 -8.34
CA THR A 401 -21.74 -16.58 -8.70
C THR A 401 -22.53 -17.76 -9.21
N GLN A 402 -21.83 -18.53 -9.97
CA GLN A 402 -22.09 -19.89 -10.31
C GLN A 402 -22.23 -20.88 -9.15
N ILE A 403 -22.79 -20.46 -8.03
CA ILE A 403 -23.36 -21.40 -7.09
C ILE A 403 -24.60 -22.10 -7.71
N PHE A 404 -24.97 -21.64 -8.88
CA PHE A 404 -25.84 -22.39 -9.76
C PHE A 404 -25.17 -23.56 -10.48
N LYS A 405 -24.25 -24.29 -9.89
CA LYS A 405 -24.11 -25.68 -10.16
C LYS A 405 -25.35 -26.37 -9.56
N VAL A 406 -26.41 -26.38 -10.33
CA VAL A 406 -27.39 -27.43 -10.22
C VAL A 406 -26.65 -28.70 -10.60
N GLU A 407 -26.06 -29.37 -9.64
CA GLU A 407 -25.75 -30.78 -9.81
C GLU A 407 -27.09 -31.44 -9.90
N ARG A 408 -27.45 -31.76 -11.16
CA ARG A 408 -28.72 -32.40 -11.51
C ARG A 408 -28.81 -33.68 -10.68
N GLY A 409 -29.69 -33.69 -9.71
CA GLY A 409 -30.20 -34.90 -9.15
C GLY A 409 -29.98 -35.19 -7.67
N LEU A 410 -29.21 -34.44 -6.92
CA LEU A 410 -28.90 -34.83 -5.53
C LEU A 410 -29.63 -34.03 -4.45
N TYR A 411 -30.04 -32.76 -4.73
CA TYR A 411 -30.62 -31.90 -3.67
C TYR A 411 -31.87 -31.15 -4.14
N PRO A 412 -32.94 -31.08 -3.31
CA PRO A 412 -34.13 -30.28 -3.60
C PRO A 412 -33.91 -28.78 -3.44
N ASP A 413 -32.99 -28.36 -2.55
CA ASP A 413 -32.77 -26.94 -2.24
C ASP A 413 -31.55 -26.38 -2.95
N LYS A 414 -31.73 -25.26 -3.65
CA LYS A 414 -30.68 -24.53 -4.34
C LYS A 414 -30.07 -23.52 -3.39
N VAL A 415 -28.73 -23.48 -3.32
CA VAL A 415 -27.96 -22.54 -2.54
C VAL A 415 -27.38 -21.43 -3.43
N PHE A 416 -27.39 -20.18 -2.94
CA PHE A 416 -27.01 -19.00 -3.69
C PHE A 416 -26.04 -18.14 -2.90
N CYS A 417 -25.13 -17.43 -3.56
CA CYS A 417 -24.34 -16.35 -2.99
C CYS A 417 -23.99 -15.31 -4.06
N PHE A 418 -23.52 -14.14 -3.66
CA PHE A 418 -22.94 -13.19 -4.60
C PHE A 418 -21.53 -13.61 -5.05
N VAL A 419 -21.10 -13.18 -6.22
CA VAL A 419 -19.77 -13.46 -6.79
C VAL A 419 -18.65 -13.15 -5.79
N HIS A 420 -18.85 -12.09 -5.04
CA HIS A 420 -17.95 -11.68 -4.00
C HIS A 420 -18.68 -10.81 -2.98
N LEU A 421 -18.20 -10.77 -1.73
CA LEU A 421 -18.76 -9.94 -0.66
C LEU A 421 -18.87 -8.46 -1.08
N SER A 422 -17.84 -7.92 -1.73
CA SER A 422 -17.85 -6.53 -2.19
C SER A 422 -18.96 -6.21 -3.22
N VAL A 423 -19.40 -7.20 -4.04
CA VAL A 423 -20.57 -7.04 -4.92
C VAL A 423 -21.85 -6.99 -4.10
N GLN A 424 -21.96 -7.79 -3.05
CA GLN A 424 -23.06 -7.72 -2.09
C GLN A 424 -23.12 -6.36 -1.42
N GLU A 425 -22.00 -5.84 -0.91
CA GLU A 425 -21.91 -4.54 -0.26
C GLU A 425 -22.23 -3.39 -1.20
N PHE A 426 -21.74 -3.46 -2.45
CA PHE A 426 -22.09 -2.48 -3.49
C PHE A 426 -23.58 -2.48 -3.82
N LEU A 427 -24.20 -3.65 -4.03
CA LEU A 427 -25.64 -3.76 -4.32
C LEU A 427 -26.49 -3.33 -3.13
N ALA A 428 -26.05 -3.62 -1.90
CA ALA A 428 -26.70 -3.16 -0.68
C ALA A 428 -26.66 -1.62 -0.59
N ALA A 429 -25.50 -1.01 -0.85
CA ALA A 429 -25.35 0.44 -0.89
C ALA A 429 -26.21 1.08 -1.99
N LEU A 430 -26.25 0.46 -3.17
CA LEU A 430 -27.09 0.90 -4.28
C LEU A 430 -28.59 0.81 -3.91
N HIS A 431 -29.04 -0.26 -3.25
CA HIS A 431 -30.43 -0.39 -2.79
C HIS A 431 -30.82 0.72 -1.82
N VAL A 432 -29.98 0.98 -0.82
CA VAL A 432 -30.20 2.04 0.17
C VAL A 432 -30.26 3.40 -0.52
N HIS A 433 -29.34 3.67 -1.44
CA HIS A 433 -29.30 4.91 -2.21
C HIS A 433 -30.56 5.07 -3.10
N LEU A 434 -30.95 4.02 -3.84
CA LEU A 434 -32.15 4.01 -4.69
C LEU A 434 -33.43 4.19 -3.88
N THR A 435 -33.56 3.48 -2.77
CA THR A 435 -34.74 3.58 -1.88
C THR A 435 -34.88 4.97 -1.33
N PHE A 436 -33.76 5.57 -0.90
CA PHE A 436 -33.73 6.90 -0.35
C PHE A 436 -34.06 7.97 -1.42
N VAL A 437 -33.43 7.94 -2.57
CA VAL A 437 -33.63 8.91 -3.66
C VAL A 437 -35.01 8.74 -4.33
N ASN A 438 -35.52 7.52 -4.45
CA ASN A 438 -36.78 7.22 -5.11
C ASN A 438 -38.02 7.35 -4.20
N SER A 439 -37.84 7.46 -2.87
CA SER A 439 -38.95 7.55 -1.91
C SER A 439 -39.90 8.74 -2.13
N GLY A 440 -39.55 9.67 -3.01
CA GLY A 440 -40.41 10.79 -3.41
C GLY A 440 -40.72 11.79 -2.29
N VAL A 441 -40.14 11.57 -1.11
CA VAL A 441 -40.20 12.54 -0.02
C VAL A 441 -39.35 13.73 -0.47
N ASN A 442 -39.93 14.92 -0.53
CA ASN A 442 -39.20 16.19 -0.66
C ASN A 442 -38.35 16.37 0.59
N LEU A 443 -37.31 15.52 0.70
CA LEU A 443 -36.36 15.60 1.80
C LEU A 443 -35.64 16.94 1.71
N GLY A 444 -35.75 17.75 2.74
CA GLY A 444 -34.98 18.98 2.86
C GLY A 444 -33.49 18.65 2.79
N LYS A 445 -32.70 19.60 2.28
CA LYS A 445 -31.22 19.40 2.15
C LYS A 445 -30.53 18.94 3.46
N SER A 446 -31.08 19.32 4.61
CA SER A 446 -30.63 18.92 5.93
C SER A 446 -30.82 17.43 6.22
N GLU A 447 -31.86 16.80 5.71
CA GLU A 447 -32.17 15.38 5.94
C GLU A 447 -31.24 14.47 5.13
N LEU A 448 -30.87 14.87 3.92
CA LEU A 448 -29.93 14.14 3.08
C LEU A 448 -28.49 14.17 3.70
N THR A 449 -28.07 15.33 4.19
CA THR A 449 -26.80 15.46 4.92
C THR A 449 -26.79 14.59 6.17
N PHE A 450 -27.86 14.62 6.95
CA PHE A 450 -28.01 13.82 8.16
C PHE A 450 -27.98 12.31 7.86
N PHE A 451 -28.59 11.89 6.75
CA PHE A 451 -28.56 10.49 6.30
C PHE A 451 -27.11 9.99 6.09
N TYR A 452 -26.29 10.73 5.31
CA TYR A 452 -24.91 10.32 5.07
C TYR A 452 -24.05 10.39 6.33
N GLN A 453 -24.22 11.39 7.17
CA GLN A 453 -23.54 11.50 8.46
C GLN A 453 -23.88 10.34 9.40
N SER A 454 -25.17 9.97 9.49
CA SER A 454 -25.64 8.83 10.27
C SER A 454 -25.07 7.50 9.73
N ALA A 455 -24.95 7.37 8.40
CA ALA A 455 -24.33 6.19 7.79
C ALA A 455 -22.83 6.09 8.13
N VAL A 456 -22.10 7.21 8.12
CA VAL A 456 -20.70 7.28 8.58
C VAL A 456 -20.58 6.86 10.04
N ASP A 457 -21.43 7.37 10.92
CA ASP A 457 -21.41 7.00 12.34
C ASP A 457 -21.69 5.51 12.56
N LYS A 458 -22.65 4.94 11.84
CA LYS A 458 -22.94 3.50 11.89
C LYS A 458 -21.75 2.65 11.42
N ALA A 459 -21.07 3.07 10.35
CA ALA A 459 -19.88 2.38 9.87
C ALA A 459 -18.74 2.46 10.91
N LEU A 460 -18.53 3.61 11.55
CA LEU A 460 -17.52 3.77 12.60
C LEU A 460 -17.83 2.97 13.88
N GLN A 461 -19.12 2.72 14.16
CA GLN A 461 -19.55 1.92 15.30
C GLN A 461 -19.57 0.42 14.98
N SER A 462 -19.51 0.05 13.71
CA SER A 462 -19.57 -1.33 13.31
C SER A 462 -18.34 -2.08 13.85
N PRO A 463 -18.53 -3.24 14.48
CA PRO A 463 -17.42 -4.09 14.86
C PRO A 463 -16.69 -4.56 13.59
N ASN A 464 -15.36 -4.72 13.67
CA ASN A 464 -14.54 -5.38 12.65
C ASN A 464 -14.60 -4.76 11.23
N GLY A 465 -15.24 -3.59 11.04
CA GLY A 465 -15.29 -2.88 9.76
C GLY A 465 -16.18 -3.48 8.68
N HIS A 466 -17.14 -4.35 9.04
CA HIS A 466 -18.02 -5.00 8.06
C HIS A 466 -18.93 -4.05 7.25
N LEU A 467 -18.97 -2.76 7.58
CA LEU A 467 -19.64 -1.73 6.79
C LEU A 467 -18.68 -0.77 6.08
N ASP A 468 -17.37 -1.07 6.09
CA ASP A 468 -16.36 -0.16 5.54
C ASP A 468 -16.49 0.01 4.01
N LEU A 469 -16.64 -1.07 3.27
CA LEU A 469 -16.89 -0.99 1.82
C LEU A 469 -18.29 -0.45 1.52
N PHE A 470 -19.28 -0.85 2.28
CA PHE A 470 -20.65 -0.37 2.13
C PHE A 470 -20.73 1.17 2.19
N ILE A 471 -20.09 1.81 3.19
CA ILE A 471 -20.09 3.27 3.32
C ILE A 471 -19.31 3.95 2.20
N ARG A 472 -18.18 3.39 1.76
CA ARG A 472 -17.41 3.90 0.61
C ARG A 472 -18.29 3.94 -0.64
N PHE A 473 -18.97 2.84 -0.95
CA PHE A 473 -19.91 2.76 -2.07
C PHE A 473 -21.07 3.73 -1.92
N LEU A 474 -21.70 3.81 -0.75
CA LEU A 474 -22.81 4.70 -0.51
C LEU A 474 -22.47 6.16 -0.76
N LEU A 475 -21.29 6.61 -0.29
CA LEU A 475 -20.78 7.95 -0.51
C LEU A 475 -20.38 8.18 -1.97
N GLY A 476 -19.72 7.23 -2.61
CA GLY A 476 -19.39 7.31 -4.02
C GLY A 476 -20.62 7.43 -4.92
N LEU A 477 -21.72 6.72 -4.59
CA LEU A 477 -23.01 6.84 -5.28
C LEU A 477 -23.66 8.23 -5.15
N SER A 478 -23.26 9.04 -4.17
CA SER A 478 -23.74 10.42 -4.01
C SER A 478 -23.18 11.39 -5.06
N LEU A 479 -22.08 11.03 -5.73
CA LEU A 479 -21.48 11.89 -6.74
C LEU A 479 -22.32 11.99 -8.00
N GLN A 480 -22.47 13.21 -8.53
CA GLN A 480 -23.23 13.48 -9.75
C GLN A 480 -22.67 12.74 -10.97
N THR A 481 -21.34 12.56 -11.04
CA THR A 481 -20.69 11.78 -12.10
C THR A 481 -21.18 10.34 -12.10
N ASN A 482 -21.20 9.70 -10.93
CA ASN A 482 -21.66 8.32 -10.76
C ASN A 482 -23.18 8.17 -10.96
N GLN A 483 -23.96 9.17 -10.51
CA GLN A 483 -25.41 9.21 -10.79
C GLN A 483 -25.71 9.32 -12.29
N ASN A 484 -24.88 10.04 -13.05
CA ASN A 484 -25.01 10.12 -14.50
C ASN A 484 -24.81 8.76 -15.19
N LEU A 485 -23.90 7.92 -14.68
CA LEU A 485 -23.69 6.54 -15.17
C LEU A 485 -24.90 5.64 -14.86
N LEU A 486 -25.59 5.90 -13.77
CA LEU A 486 -26.82 5.20 -13.37
C LEU A 486 -28.09 5.84 -13.92
N ARG A 487 -27.97 6.74 -14.92
CA ARG A 487 -29.11 7.40 -15.55
C ARG A 487 -30.09 6.36 -16.11
N GLY A 488 -31.33 6.40 -15.63
CA GLY A 488 -32.35 5.40 -15.96
C GLY A 488 -32.67 4.42 -14.81
N LEU A 489 -31.77 4.20 -13.86
CA LEU A 489 -32.10 3.60 -12.56
C LEU A 489 -32.55 4.64 -11.54
N LEU A 490 -31.93 5.82 -11.54
CA LEU A 490 -32.21 6.93 -10.64
C LEU A 490 -33.25 7.90 -11.22
N LYS A 491 -34.21 8.30 -10.43
CA LYS A 491 -34.99 9.53 -10.67
C LYS A 491 -34.06 10.73 -10.40
N LYS A 492 -34.17 11.83 -11.19
CA LYS A 492 -33.33 13.03 -11.02
C LYS A 492 -33.34 13.50 -9.56
N ALA A 493 -32.17 13.53 -8.94
CA ALA A 493 -31.97 14.19 -7.65
C ALA A 493 -31.34 15.57 -7.88
N GLU A 494 -32.03 16.64 -7.51
CA GLU A 494 -31.47 18.00 -7.45
C GLU A 494 -30.90 18.22 -6.04
N GLY A 495 -29.60 18.54 -5.90
CA GLY A 495 -29.02 18.95 -4.61
C GLY A 495 -27.67 18.38 -4.17
N SER A 496 -27.03 17.55 -4.97
CA SER A 496 -25.84 16.76 -4.60
C SER A 496 -24.61 17.57 -4.13
N LEU A 497 -24.25 18.68 -4.76
CA LEU A 497 -22.97 19.37 -4.52
C LEU A 497 -22.80 19.96 -3.11
N ARG A 498 -23.87 20.52 -2.53
CA ARG A 498 -23.79 21.15 -1.20
C ARG A 498 -23.77 20.09 -0.10
N THR A 499 -24.55 19.05 -0.25
CA THR A 499 -24.63 17.92 0.68
C THR A 499 -23.29 17.21 0.80
N ASN A 500 -22.59 17.03 -0.33
CA ASN A 500 -21.27 16.40 -0.32
C ASN A 500 -20.24 17.23 0.46
N ARG A 501 -20.26 18.57 0.32
CA ARG A 501 -19.35 19.45 1.07
C ARG A 501 -19.57 19.35 2.59
N GLU A 502 -20.81 19.33 3.06
CA GLU A 502 -21.12 19.19 4.48
C GLU A 502 -20.74 17.80 5.02
N THR A 503 -20.95 16.75 4.22
CA THR A 503 -20.51 15.38 4.55
C THR A 503 -18.98 15.28 4.60
N VAL A 504 -18.26 15.89 3.65
CA VAL A 504 -16.79 15.97 3.66
C VAL A 504 -16.29 16.66 4.95
N GLN A 505 -16.86 17.80 5.34
CA GLN A 505 -16.47 18.47 6.59
C GLN A 505 -16.73 17.59 7.82
N TYR A 506 -17.84 16.87 7.81
CA TYR A 506 -18.15 15.92 8.89
C TYR A 506 -17.14 14.78 8.98
N ILE A 507 -16.77 14.17 7.83
CA ILE A 507 -15.77 13.11 7.77
C ILE A 507 -14.40 13.62 8.26
N LYS A 508 -13.98 14.83 7.84
CA LYS A 508 -12.74 15.45 8.31
C LYS A 508 -12.72 15.59 9.84
N LYS A 509 -13.80 16.08 10.43
CA LYS A 509 -13.94 16.15 11.88
C LYS A 509 -13.83 14.79 12.55
N LYS A 510 -14.44 13.73 11.96
CA LYS A 510 -14.34 12.36 12.48
C LYS A 510 -12.94 11.78 12.40
N ILE A 511 -12.15 12.14 11.38
CA ILE A 511 -10.74 11.76 11.27
C ILE A 511 -9.93 12.37 12.43
N GLU A 512 -10.20 13.62 12.81
CA GLU A 512 -9.53 14.27 13.94
C GLU A 512 -9.90 13.63 15.29
N GLU A 513 -11.15 13.20 15.44
CA GLU A 513 -11.68 12.58 16.66
C GLU A 513 -11.25 11.10 16.83
N THR A 514 -10.83 10.43 15.76
CA THR A 514 -10.59 8.99 15.74
C THR A 514 -9.16 8.65 16.15
N SER A 515 -9.01 7.73 17.13
CA SER A 515 -7.72 7.19 17.57
C SER A 515 -7.31 5.89 16.84
N SER A 516 -8.21 5.24 16.09
CA SER A 516 -7.94 4.01 15.34
C SER A 516 -7.42 4.31 13.94
N ALA A 517 -6.27 3.72 13.57
CA ALA A 517 -5.69 3.85 12.25
C ALA A 517 -6.60 3.30 11.16
N GLU A 518 -7.22 2.15 11.42
CA GLU A 518 -8.09 1.45 10.48
C GLU A 518 -9.32 2.29 10.14
N LYS A 519 -9.96 2.86 11.17
CA LYS A 519 -11.10 3.75 11.00
C LYS A 519 -10.72 5.03 10.28
N SER A 520 -9.56 5.62 10.60
CA SER A 520 -9.04 6.79 9.89
C SER A 520 -8.81 6.50 8.42
N ILE A 521 -8.19 5.37 8.07
CA ILE A 521 -7.95 4.95 6.69
C ILE A 521 -9.27 4.78 5.94
N ASN A 522 -10.26 4.12 6.56
CA ASN A 522 -11.57 3.99 5.95
C ASN A 522 -12.22 5.35 5.65
N LEU A 523 -12.16 6.29 6.59
CA LEU A 523 -12.69 7.66 6.40
C LEU A 523 -11.96 8.41 5.28
N PHE A 524 -10.66 8.21 5.12
CA PHE A 524 -9.93 8.78 3.99
C PHE A 524 -10.32 8.14 2.65
N HIS A 525 -10.56 6.84 2.60
CA HIS A 525 -11.14 6.23 1.42
C HIS A 525 -12.53 6.78 1.10
N CYS A 526 -13.33 7.09 2.11
CA CYS A 526 -14.61 7.78 1.93
C CYS A 526 -14.44 9.16 1.29
N LEU A 527 -13.42 9.95 1.70
CA LEU A 527 -13.08 11.21 1.06
C LEU A 527 -12.63 11.03 -0.40
N ASN A 528 -11.85 9.99 -0.67
CA ASN A 528 -11.40 9.66 -2.03
C ASN A 528 -12.59 9.28 -2.93
N GLU A 529 -13.55 8.47 -2.44
CA GLU A 529 -14.78 8.14 -3.16
C GLU A 529 -15.65 9.38 -3.41
N LEU A 530 -15.61 10.39 -2.53
CA LEU A 530 -16.22 11.71 -2.72
C LEU A 530 -15.41 12.66 -3.61
N ASN A 531 -14.27 12.20 -4.12
CA ASN A 531 -13.30 12.96 -4.92
C ASN A 531 -12.80 14.25 -4.21
N ASP A 532 -12.68 14.20 -2.87
CA ASP A 532 -12.16 15.29 -2.05
C ASP A 532 -10.71 14.98 -1.61
N ARG A 533 -9.77 15.83 -2.05
CA ARG A 533 -8.34 15.74 -1.72
C ARG A 533 -7.86 16.87 -0.81
N SER A 534 -8.75 17.77 -0.42
CA SER A 534 -8.38 18.99 0.30
C SER A 534 -7.70 18.72 1.64
N LEU A 535 -8.10 17.64 2.35
CA LEU A 535 -7.46 17.30 3.63
C LEU A 535 -6.00 16.86 3.45
N VAL A 536 -5.68 16.12 2.39
CA VAL A 536 -4.30 15.72 2.08
C VAL A 536 -3.47 16.95 1.75
N GLU A 537 -4.01 17.89 0.99
CA GLU A 537 -3.36 19.16 0.64
C GLU A 537 -3.17 20.03 1.88
N GLU A 538 -4.16 20.13 2.77
CA GLU A 538 -4.08 20.84 4.05
C GLU A 538 -3.00 20.25 4.96
N ILE A 539 -2.94 18.92 5.10
CA ILE A 539 -1.90 18.23 5.89
C ILE A 539 -0.52 18.48 5.28
N GLN A 540 -0.36 18.35 3.96
CA GLN A 540 0.91 18.64 3.29
C GLN A 540 1.34 20.09 3.46
N GLN A 541 0.41 21.03 3.36
CA GLN A 541 0.68 22.45 3.57
C GLN A 541 1.06 22.75 5.02
N SER A 542 0.37 22.13 5.98
CA SER A 542 0.64 22.30 7.42
C SER A 542 1.98 21.67 7.81
N LEU A 543 2.37 20.54 7.21
CA LEU A 543 3.68 19.93 7.38
C LEU A 543 4.79 20.82 6.78
N ARG A 544 4.57 21.37 5.57
CA ARG A 544 5.53 22.28 4.91
C ARG A 544 5.72 23.59 5.66
N SER A 545 4.67 24.13 6.25
CA SER A 545 4.69 25.38 7.02
C SER A 545 5.26 25.20 8.44
N GLY A 546 5.55 23.97 8.88
CA GLY A 546 5.97 23.65 10.25
C GLY A 546 4.91 23.91 11.32
N SER A 547 3.67 24.21 10.92
CA SER A 547 2.55 24.46 11.84
C SER A 547 2.06 23.17 12.53
N LEU A 548 2.25 22.01 11.88
CA LEU A 548 2.09 20.69 12.49
C LEU A 548 3.47 20.19 12.93
N SER A 549 3.78 20.28 14.21
CA SER A 549 4.96 19.58 14.72
C SER A 549 4.71 18.07 14.64
N THR A 550 5.71 17.32 14.15
CA THR A 550 5.68 15.87 14.05
C THR A 550 5.34 15.15 15.35
N HIS A 551 5.58 15.79 16.49
CA HIS A 551 5.21 15.29 17.82
C HIS A 551 3.69 15.33 18.11
N LYS A 552 2.88 15.97 17.26
CA LYS A 552 1.42 16.06 17.44
C LYS A 552 0.64 14.98 16.70
N LEU A 553 1.23 14.32 15.69
CA LEU A 553 0.57 13.24 14.98
C LEU A 553 0.74 11.92 15.75
N SER A 554 -0.37 11.25 16.03
CA SER A 554 -0.34 9.90 16.60
C SER A 554 0.28 8.90 15.62
N PRO A 555 0.82 7.76 16.08
CA PRO A 555 1.30 6.69 15.19
C PRO A 555 0.26 6.25 14.16
N THR A 556 -1.01 6.29 14.54
CA THR A 556 -2.17 5.95 13.72
C THR A 556 -2.40 6.96 12.60
N GLN A 557 -2.29 8.25 12.89
CA GLN A 557 -2.40 9.32 11.90
C GLN A 557 -1.24 9.29 10.90
N TRP A 558 -0.01 8.94 11.35
CA TRP A 558 1.12 8.70 10.46
C TRP A 558 0.87 7.54 9.49
N SER A 559 0.35 6.41 9.98
CA SER A 559 0.03 5.27 9.13
C SER A 559 -1.06 5.59 8.10
N ALA A 560 -2.08 6.36 8.51
CA ALA A 560 -3.12 6.83 7.61
C ALA A 560 -2.55 7.81 6.56
N LEU A 561 -1.69 8.73 6.95
CA LEU A 561 -1.03 9.66 6.03
C LEU A 561 -0.18 8.93 4.98
N VAL A 562 0.63 7.96 5.41
CA VAL A 562 1.42 7.12 4.49
C VAL A 562 0.51 6.42 3.49
N PHE A 563 -0.56 5.79 3.98
CA PHE A 563 -1.50 5.09 3.12
C PHE A 563 -2.12 6.01 2.07
N ILE A 564 -2.52 7.22 2.47
CA ILE A 564 -3.16 8.21 1.59
C ILE A 564 -2.17 8.73 0.54
N LEU A 565 -0.95 9.06 0.95
CA LEU A 565 0.08 9.52 0.04
C LEU A 565 0.45 8.44 -0.98
N LEU A 566 0.45 7.18 -0.57
CA LEU A 566 0.61 6.04 -1.48
C LEU A 566 -0.61 5.83 -2.40
N SER A 567 -1.81 6.22 -1.96
CA SER A 567 -3.05 6.08 -2.73
C SER A 567 -3.35 7.29 -3.62
N SER A 568 -2.64 8.41 -3.44
CA SER A 568 -2.82 9.61 -4.26
C SER A 568 -2.16 9.41 -5.63
N GLU A 569 -2.86 9.83 -6.71
CA GLU A 569 -2.37 9.75 -8.10
C GLU A 569 -1.19 10.69 -8.42
N LYS A 570 -0.71 11.48 -7.46
CA LYS A 570 0.48 12.32 -7.65
C LYS A 570 1.71 11.42 -7.62
N ASP A 571 2.47 11.44 -8.70
CA ASP A 571 3.76 10.78 -8.81
C ASP A 571 4.62 11.09 -7.58
N LEU A 572 4.92 10.07 -6.79
CA LEU A 572 5.93 10.11 -5.75
C LEU A 572 7.32 9.99 -6.38
N ASP A 573 7.57 10.75 -7.47
CA ASP A 573 8.87 10.72 -8.13
C ASP A 573 9.96 11.17 -7.18
N VAL A 574 9.68 12.18 -6.35
CA VAL A 574 10.63 12.73 -5.38
C VAL A 574 10.04 12.74 -3.97
N PHE A 575 10.65 12.00 -3.07
CA PHE A 575 10.40 12.05 -1.64
C PHE A 575 11.44 12.96 -0.97
N ASP A 576 11.02 14.07 -0.39
CA ASP A 576 11.87 14.95 0.41
C ASP A 576 11.43 14.88 1.88
N LEU A 577 12.28 14.29 2.74
CA LEU A 577 11.97 14.13 4.17
C LEU A 577 11.81 15.47 4.89
N LYS A 578 12.51 16.53 4.46
CA LYS A 578 12.40 17.86 5.06
C LYS A 578 11.00 18.48 4.88
N THR A 579 10.25 18.06 3.88
CA THR A 579 8.86 18.51 3.69
C THR A 579 7.91 17.95 4.74
N PHE A 580 8.27 16.84 5.38
CA PHE A 580 7.50 16.20 6.45
C PHE A 580 8.10 16.49 7.82
N SER A 581 9.35 16.14 8.03
CA SER A 581 10.15 16.44 9.23
C SER A 581 11.56 15.97 9.00
N ALA A 582 12.55 16.81 9.27
CA ALA A 582 13.96 16.46 9.19
C ALA A 582 14.39 15.61 10.40
N SER A 583 13.79 14.42 10.59
CA SER A 583 14.06 13.53 11.72
C SER A 583 14.08 12.06 11.33
N GLU A 584 14.90 11.28 12.03
CA GLU A 584 14.99 9.83 11.86
C GLU A 584 13.66 9.13 12.14
N GLU A 585 12.92 9.56 13.16
CA GLU A 585 11.65 8.95 13.51
C GLU A 585 10.62 9.12 12.38
N ALA A 586 10.58 10.29 11.75
CA ALA A 586 9.71 10.52 10.59
C ALA A 586 10.09 9.62 9.42
N LEU A 587 11.40 9.46 9.13
CA LEU A 587 11.86 8.56 8.07
C LEU A 587 11.36 7.12 8.32
N LEU A 588 11.56 6.59 9.52
CA LEU A 588 11.18 5.22 9.85
C LEU A 588 9.67 4.95 9.66
N ARG A 589 8.85 5.97 9.87
CA ARG A 589 7.39 5.89 9.64
C ARG A 589 7.01 6.05 8.16
N LEU A 590 7.83 6.76 7.39
CA LEU A 590 7.58 7.09 5.99
C LEU A 590 8.33 6.17 5.00
N LEU A 591 8.98 5.12 5.46
CA LEU A 591 9.72 4.16 4.61
C LEU A 591 8.90 3.61 3.42
N PRO A 592 7.59 3.32 3.54
CA PRO A 592 6.81 2.89 2.39
C PRO A 592 6.74 3.94 1.27
N LEU A 593 6.82 5.24 1.61
CA LEU A 593 6.89 6.32 0.61
C LEU A 593 8.27 6.36 -0.05
N VAL A 594 9.34 6.19 0.73
CA VAL A 594 10.71 6.09 0.19
C VAL A 594 10.79 4.93 -0.81
N LYS A 595 10.25 3.77 -0.45
CA LYS A 595 10.21 2.58 -1.30
C LYS A 595 9.46 2.80 -2.62
N ALA A 596 8.38 3.57 -2.58
CA ALA A 596 7.54 3.88 -3.76
C ALA A 596 8.09 5.03 -4.62
N SER A 597 9.07 5.80 -4.11
CA SER A 597 9.66 6.95 -4.80
C SER A 597 10.80 6.54 -5.71
N LYS A 598 11.03 7.32 -6.79
CA LYS A 598 12.23 7.16 -7.63
C LYS A 598 13.45 7.84 -7.01
N LYS A 599 13.24 8.93 -6.27
CA LYS A 599 14.30 9.75 -5.66
C LYS A 599 13.95 10.06 -4.20
N ALA A 600 14.86 9.80 -3.27
CA ALA A 600 14.74 10.13 -1.86
C ALA A 600 15.81 11.15 -1.43
N LEU A 601 15.35 12.32 -0.99
CA LEU A 601 16.18 13.41 -0.47
C LEU A 601 16.13 13.38 1.06
N LEU A 602 17.16 12.80 1.67
CA LEU A 602 17.29 12.59 3.12
C LEU A 602 18.47 13.36 3.72
N SER A 603 19.04 14.28 2.95
CA SER A 603 20.23 15.05 3.34
C SER A 603 20.00 15.91 4.58
N GLY A 604 20.91 15.83 5.57
CA GLY A 604 20.87 16.66 6.77
C GLY A 604 19.64 16.47 7.65
N CYS A 605 19.15 15.25 7.77
CA CYS A 605 17.98 14.89 8.55
C CYS A 605 18.29 14.21 9.89
N ASN A 606 19.53 14.34 10.38
CA ASN A 606 20.01 13.72 11.63
C ASN A 606 19.85 12.21 11.67
N LEU A 607 20.10 11.55 10.54
CA LEU A 607 19.98 10.10 10.42
C LEU A 607 21.20 9.41 11.03
N THR A 608 20.98 8.23 11.59
CA THR A 608 21.97 7.35 12.19
C THR A 608 21.99 5.98 11.52
N GLU A 609 22.82 5.07 12.00
CA GLU A 609 22.87 3.69 11.51
C GLU A 609 21.52 2.94 11.60
N ARG A 610 20.63 3.32 12.53
CA ARG A 610 19.27 2.78 12.62
C ARG A 610 18.46 3.04 11.35
N SER A 611 18.58 4.24 10.79
CA SER A 611 17.98 4.58 9.49
C SER A 611 18.59 3.78 8.36
N CYS A 612 19.92 3.54 8.41
CA CYS A 612 20.61 2.75 7.39
C CYS A 612 20.14 1.31 7.35
N ALA A 613 19.89 0.67 8.50
CA ALA A 613 19.31 -0.66 8.58
C ALA A 613 17.91 -0.73 7.93
N ALA A 614 17.08 0.29 8.18
CA ALA A 614 15.76 0.38 7.58
C ALA A 614 15.81 0.63 6.05
N LEU A 615 16.71 1.49 5.59
CA LEU A 615 16.92 1.76 4.16
C LEU A 615 17.50 0.55 3.43
N SER A 616 18.35 -0.26 4.07
CA SER A 616 18.84 -1.53 3.54
C SER A 616 17.67 -2.45 3.14
N SER A 617 16.63 -2.53 3.97
CA SER A 617 15.42 -3.31 3.66
C SER A 617 14.61 -2.74 2.49
N VAL A 618 14.65 -1.41 2.29
CA VAL A 618 14.03 -0.76 1.13
C VAL A 618 14.80 -1.09 -0.14
N LEU A 619 16.14 -1.01 -0.12
CA LEU A 619 17.01 -1.29 -1.26
C LEU A 619 16.93 -2.76 -1.70
N SER A 620 16.87 -3.69 -0.75
CA SER A 620 16.77 -5.13 -1.03
C SER A 620 15.38 -5.60 -1.47
N SER A 621 14.37 -4.73 -1.43
CA SER A 621 13.00 -5.09 -1.77
C SER A 621 12.77 -5.17 -3.29
N GLN A 622 12.24 -6.29 -3.77
CA GLN A 622 11.85 -6.49 -5.18
C GLN A 622 10.86 -5.43 -5.71
N SER A 623 10.05 -4.83 -4.83
CA SER A 623 9.06 -3.79 -5.18
C SER A 623 9.56 -2.36 -4.92
N SER A 624 10.86 -2.15 -4.75
CA SER A 624 11.44 -0.81 -4.62
C SER A 624 11.52 -0.13 -5.98
N SER A 625 11.09 1.14 -6.05
CA SER A 625 11.22 1.98 -7.24
C SER A 625 12.40 2.95 -7.15
N LEU A 626 13.17 2.90 -6.05
CA LEU A 626 14.17 3.88 -5.70
C LEU A 626 15.41 3.78 -6.61
N ARG A 627 15.72 4.90 -7.31
CA ARG A 627 16.89 5.05 -8.20
C ARG A 627 17.92 6.03 -7.68
N GLU A 628 17.49 7.06 -6.94
CA GLU A 628 18.40 8.06 -6.36
C GLU A 628 18.18 8.16 -4.86
N LEU A 629 19.26 8.04 -4.10
CA LEU A 629 19.27 8.15 -2.63
C LEU A 629 20.32 9.16 -2.19
N ASP A 630 19.86 10.26 -1.59
CA ASP A 630 20.74 11.29 -1.01
C ASP A 630 20.71 11.24 0.52
N LEU A 631 21.78 10.74 1.11
CA LEU A 631 22.01 10.64 2.55
C LEU A 631 23.04 11.67 3.06
N SER A 632 23.45 12.62 2.22
CA SER A 632 24.50 13.59 2.54
C SER A 632 24.25 14.32 3.86
N ASN A 633 25.32 14.73 4.53
CA ASN A 633 25.26 15.50 5.79
C ASN A 633 24.52 14.82 6.95
N ASN A 634 24.55 13.49 7.02
CA ASN A 634 24.12 12.73 8.18
C ASN A 634 25.31 12.07 8.89
N ASN A 635 25.17 11.74 10.17
CA ASN A 635 26.24 11.14 10.96
C ASN A 635 26.15 9.61 10.89
N LEU A 636 26.42 9.06 9.70
CA LEU A 636 26.22 7.62 9.45
C LEU A 636 27.39 6.77 9.92
N HIS A 637 28.62 7.29 9.82
CA HIS A 637 29.87 6.55 10.04
C HIS A 637 30.00 5.31 9.13
N ASP A 638 31.08 4.59 9.23
CA ASP A 638 31.32 3.37 8.46
C ASP A 638 30.31 2.26 8.80
N SER A 639 29.87 2.19 10.08
CA SER A 639 28.85 1.24 10.52
C SER A 639 27.52 1.41 9.78
N GLY A 640 27.06 2.64 9.60
CA GLY A 640 25.84 2.92 8.83
C GLY A 640 26.01 2.64 7.35
N VAL A 641 27.16 3.00 6.78
CA VAL A 641 27.46 2.71 5.37
C VAL A 641 27.45 1.20 5.10
N LYS A 642 28.03 0.39 5.99
CA LYS A 642 28.04 -1.07 5.91
C LYS A 642 26.63 -1.66 5.87
N LEU A 643 25.70 -1.08 6.63
CA LEU A 643 24.28 -1.49 6.58
C LEU A 643 23.61 -1.13 5.23
N VAL A 644 23.93 0.04 4.67
CA VAL A 644 23.46 0.42 3.32
C VAL A 644 24.04 -0.53 2.27
N CYS A 645 25.32 -0.90 2.39
CA CYS A 645 25.99 -1.85 1.50
C CYS A 645 25.26 -3.19 1.45
N ALA A 646 24.80 -3.72 2.58
CA ALA A 646 24.00 -4.95 2.60
C ALA A 646 22.71 -4.86 1.75
N GLY A 647 22.14 -3.67 1.60
CA GLY A 647 21.03 -3.41 0.68
C GLY A 647 21.44 -3.31 -0.78
N LEU A 648 22.63 -2.74 -1.05
CA LEU A 648 23.20 -2.60 -2.41
C LEU A 648 23.59 -3.96 -3.00
N GLU A 649 24.07 -4.90 -2.19
CA GLU A 649 24.43 -6.27 -2.61
C GLU A 649 23.22 -7.06 -3.13
N SER A 650 22.00 -6.65 -2.81
CA SER A 650 20.79 -7.34 -3.23
C SER A 650 20.63 -7.32 -4.78
N PRO A 651 20.32 -8.45 -5.42
CA PRO A 651 20.04 -8.48 -6.85
C PRO A 651 18.78 -7.69 -7.24
N HIS A 652 17.97 -7.30 -6.27
CA HIS A 652 16.78 -6.47 -6.47
C HIS A 652 17.06 -4.97 -6.36
N CYS A 653 18.27 -4.57 -5.97
CA CYS A 653 18.63 -3.17 -5.86
C CYS A 653 18.84 -2.56 -7.26
N ILE A 654 18.04 -1.54 -7.58
CA ILE A 654 18.09 -0.81 -8.86
C ILE A 654 18.57 0.63 -8.68
N LEU A 655 19.30 0.93 -7.61
CA LEU A 655 19.79 2.26 -7.29
C LEU A 655 20.84 2.71 -8.31
N GLU A 656 20.65 3.89 -8.90
CA GLU A 656 21.53 4.48 -9.90
C GLU A 656 22.46 5.56 -9.30
N THR A 657 21.99 6.28 -8.29
CA THR A 657 22.75 7.36 -7.64
C THR A 657 22.72 7.22 -6.12
N LEU A 658 23.88 7.20 -5.50
CA LEU A 658 24.04 7.23 -4.05
C LEU A 658 24.91 8.41 -3.63
N ARG A 659 24.40 9.28 -2.74
CA ARG A 659 25.16 10.41 -2.19
C ARG A 659 25.34 10.22 -0.69
N LEU A 660 26.60 10.09 -0.29
CA LEU A 660 27.08 9.93 1.09
C LEU A 660 28.00 11.08 1.48
N SER A 661 27.88 12.22 0.81
CA SER A 661 28.77 13.35 1.02
C SER A 661 28.65 13.90 2.46
N GLY A 662 29.77 14.00 3.15
CA GLY A 662 29.83 14.50 4.52
C GLY A 662 29.19 13.58 5.57
N CYS A 663 29.24 12.27 5.37
CA CYS A 663 28.62 11.25 6.24
C CYS A 663 29.58 10.60 7.23
N LEU A 664 30.79 11.14 7.43
CA LEU A 664 31.82 10.63 8.35
C LEU A 664 32.37 9.27 7.90
N VAL A 665 32.54 9.09 6.61
CA VAL A 665 33.03 7.85 5.99
C VAL A 665 34.54 7.87 5.95
N THR A 666 35.17 6.75 6.32
CA THR A 666 36.61 6.52 6.23
C THR A 666 36.96 5.44 5.19
N GLU A 667 38.20 5.00 5.17
CA GLU A 667 38.69 3.88 4.36
C GLU A 667 37.83 2.61 4.55
N GLU A 668 37.41 2.29 5.79
CA GLU A 668 36.60 1.10 6.11
C GLU A 668 35.24 1.14 5.42
N GLY A 669 34.58 2.30 5.41
CA GLY A 669 33.34 2.50 4.69
C GLY A 669 33.51 2.38 3.18
N CYS A 670 34.61 2.88 2.63
CA CYS A 670 34.95 2.76 1.22
C CYS A 670 35.21 1.31 0.80
N ALA A 671 35.91 0.53 1.63
CA ALA A 671 36.12 -0.91 1.39
C ALA A 671 34.79 -1.69 1.39
N SER A 672 33.88 -1.34 2.31
CA SER A 672 32.54 -1.94 2.33
C SER A 672 31.73 -1.61 1.07
N LEU A 673 31.80 -0.38 0.58
CA LEU A 673 31.15 0.05 -0.67
C LEU A 673 31.73 -0.67 -1.88
N ALA A 674 33.06 -0.76 -2.00
CA ALA A 674 33.71 -1.50 -3.08
C ALA A 674 33.25 -2.98 -3.12
N SER A 675 33.22 -3.65 -1.96
CA SER A 675 32.73 -5.03 -1.86
C SER A 675 31.26 -5.16 -2.29
N ALA A 676 30.40 -4.26 -1.87
CA ALA A 676 28.98 -4.30 -2.23
C ALA A 676 28.75 -4.06 -3.72
N LEU A 677 29.49 -3.14 -4.30
CA LEU A 677 29.42 -2.82 -5.71
C LEU A 677 29.97 -3.97 -6.57
N SER A 678 31.01 -4.67 -6.14
CA SER A 678 31.49 -5.89 -6.80
C SER A 678 30.44 -7.02 -6.81
N SER A 679 29.61 -7.09 -5.78
CA SER A 679 28.52 -8.08 -5.66
C SER A 679 27.33 -7.78 -6.58
N ASN A 680 27.06 -6.49 -6.88
CA ASN A 680 25.95 -6.06 -7.77
C ASN A 680 26.39 -4.91 -8.69
N PRO A 681 27.20 -5.18 -9.72
CA PRO A 681 27.86 -4.15 -10.53
C PRO A 681 26.93 -3.42 -11.53
N SER A 682 25.68 -3.86 -11.70
CA SER A 682 24.90 -3.52 -12.89
C SER A 682 24.09 -2.22 -12.82
N HIS A 683 23.97 -1.55 -11.67
CA HIS A 683 23.00 -0.46 -11.51
C HIS A 683 23.58 0.89 -11.06
N LEU A 684 24.52 0.95 -10.11
CA LEU A 684 25.01 2.23 -9.61
C LEU A 684 25.88 2.96 -10.65
N ARG A 685 25.53 4.22 -10.94
CA ARG A 685 26.20 5.09 -11.92
C ARG A 685 26.94 6.25 -11.27
N GLU A 686 26.38 6.82 -10.20
CA GLU A 686 26.98 7.96 -9.49
C GLU A 686 27.13 7.62 -8.01
N LEU A 687 28.36 7.80 -7.48
CA LEU A 687 28.69 7.71 -6.06
C LEU A 687 29.38 9.00 -5.62
N ASP A 688 28.80 9.70 -4.62
CA ASP A 688 29.38 10.92 -4.05
C ASP A 688 29.79 10.68 -2.60
N LEU A 689 31.11 10.68 -2.37
CA LEU A 689 31.80 10.56 -1.08
C LEU A 689 32.53 11.85 -0.69
N SER A 690 32.29 12.98 -1.36
CA SER A 690 32.92 14.24 -1.04
C SER A 690 32.71 14.65 0.42
N TYR A 691 33.59 15.47 0.97
CA TYR A 691 33.57 15.90 2.40
C TYR A 691 33.59 14.72 3.39
N ASN A 692 34.34 13.69 3.08
CA ASN A 692 34.65 12.53 3.94
C ASN A 692 36.18 12.37 4.05
N HIS A 693 36.64 11.26 4.58
CA HIS A 693 38.07 10.95 4.68
C HIS A 693 38.35 9.50 4.22
N PRO A 694 38.24 9.24 2.90
CA PRO A 694 38.41 7.89 2.34
C PRO A 694 39.88 7.41 2.37
N GLU A 695 40.85 8.27 2.62
CA GLU A 695 42.32 8.06 2.46
C GLU A 695 42.66 7.62 1.02
N ASP A 696 43.95 7.55 0.69
CA ASP A 696 44.41 7.15 -0.66
C ASP A 696 44.05 5.69 -0.98
N SER A 697 44.07 4.82 0.02
CA SER A 697 43.69 3.41 -0.07
C SER A 697 42.23 3.21 -0.41
N GLY A 698 41.30 3.91 0.25
CA GLY A 698 39.86 3.84 -0.04
C GLY A 698 39.51 4.38 -1.42
N VAL A 699 40.22 5.50 -1.82
CA VAL A 699 40.04 6.05 -3.18
C VAL A 699 40.54 5.05 -4.22
N THR A 700 41.70 4.40 -4.00
CA THR A 700 42.28 3.42 -4.91
C THR A 700 41.37 2.21 -5.07
N LEU A 701 40.78 1.71 -3.98
CA LEU A 701 39.84 0.58 -4.01
C LEU A 701 38.62 0.89 -4.90
N LEU A 702 38.01 2.07 -4.71
CA LEU A 702 36.84 2.47 -5.50
C LEU A 702 37.19 2.86 -6.94
N ALA A 703 38.38 3.42 -7.18
CA ALA A 703 38.84 3.79 -8.51
C ALA A 703 39.20 2.55 -9.38
N ALA A 704 39.71 1.47 -8.75
CA ALA A 704 39.94 0.21 -9.46
C ALA A 704 38.67 -0.35 -10.10
N GLU A 705 37.51 -0.10 -9.49
CA GLU A 705 36.23 -0.54 -9.97
C GLU A 705 35.71 0.31 -11.15
N LEU A 706 36.17 1.55 -11.31
CA LEU A 706 35.85 2.39 -12.49
C LEU A 706 36.52 1.89 -13.78
N GLU A 707 37.61 1.15 -13.67
CA GLU A 707 38.37 0.59 -14.81
C GLU A 707 37.81 -0.77 -15.29
N ASP A 708 36.95 -1.44 -14.51
CA ASP A 708 36.34 -2.70 -14.87
C ASP A 708 35.15 -2.50 -15.83
N PRO A 709 35.19 -3.05 -17.07
CA PRO A 709 34.12 -2.89 -18.07
C PRO A 709 32.78 -3.51 -17.66
N ASN A 710 32.73 -4.35 -16.62
CA ASN A 710 31.50 -4.93 -16.10
C ASN A 710 30.72 -3.99 -15.18
N TRP A 711 31.36 -2.89 -14.74
CA TRP A 711 30.77 -1.91 -13.86
C TRP A 711 30.10 -0.78 -14.63
N ARG A 712 29.04 -0.22 -14.05
CA ARG A 712 28.32 0.92 -14.62
C ARG A 712 28.54 2.22 -13.87
N LEU A 713 29.54 2.28 -12.98
CA LEU A 713 29.85 3.50 -12.25
C LEU A 713 30.52 4.52 -13.18
N ASP A 714 29.77 5.54 -13.59
CA ASP A 714 30.23 6.59 -14.51
C ASP A 714 30.90 7.76 -13.75
N THR A 715 30.51 8.00 -12.49
CA THR A 715 30.95 9.16 -11.72
C THR A 715 31.24 8.77 -10.27
N LEU A 716 32.50 8.97 -9.86
CA LEU A 716 32.93 8.90 -8.47
C LEU A 716 33.43 10.28 -8.03
N ARG A 717 32.80 10.83 -6.98
CA ARG A 717 33.21 12.11 -6.38
C ARG A 717 33.76 11.86 -4.98
N VAL A 718 35.03 12.16 -4.76
CA VAL A 718 35.71 12.01 -3.45
C VAL A 718 36.23 13.32 -2.89
N GLU A 719 36.41 14.33 -3.74
CA GLU A 719 36.89 15.64 -3.34
C GLU A 719 35.75 16.64 -3.05
N PRO A 720 35.91 17.53 -2.05
CA PRO A 720 37.05 17.63 -1.14
C PRO A 720 37.07 16.55 -0.07
N SER A 721 38.25 16.03 0.27
CA SER A 721 38.48 14.98 1.25
C SER A 721 39.46 15.44 2.36
N GLY A 722 39.45 14.78 3.52
CA GLY A 722 40.38 15.05 4.61
C GLY A 722 39.80 14.79 6.01
N VAL A 723 40.71 14.61 6.98
CA VAL A 723 40.38 14.32 8.39
C VAL A 723 39.50 15.39 9.05
N GLN A 724 39.59 16.63 8.60
CA GLN A 724 38.78 17.75 9.12
C GLN A 724 37.26 17.50 8.92
N TRP A 725 36.88 16.71 7.97
CA TRP A 725 35.47 16.39 7.66
C TRP A 725 34.87 15.28 8.54
N LEU A 726 35.70 14.60 9.35
CA LEU A 726 35.25 13.57 10.28
C LEU A 726 34.65 14.13 11.59
N ARG A 727 34.22 15.39 11.59
CA ARG A 727 33.50 16.00 12.70
C ARG A 727 32.00 15.91 12.48
N PRO A 728 31.21 15.54 13.51
CA PRO A 728 29.77 15.42 13.36
C PRO A 728 29.07 16.79 13.16
N GLY A 729 27.98 16.81 12.41
CA GLY A 729 27.17 17.99 12.20
C GLY A 729 27.71 19.03 11.22
N LEU A 730 26.93 20.10 11.02
CA LEU A 730 27.22 21.14 10.03
C LEU A 730 28.40 22.05 10.42
N ARG A 731 28.77 22.07 11.71
CA ARG A 731 29.91 22.89 12.21
C ARG A 731 31.26 22.55 11.57
N LYS A 732 31.40 21.36 10.98
CA LYS A 732 32.60 21.00 10.21
C LYS A 732 32.82 21.90 8.99
N TYR A 733 31.78 22.51 8.43
CA TYR A 733 31.84 23.43 7.31
C TYR A 733 32.06 24.89 7.75
N PHE A 734 32.45 25.12 9.03
CA PHE A 734 32.65 26.46 9.54
C PHE A 734 33.64 27.23 8.70
N CYS A 735 33.23 28.42 8.28
CA CYS A 735 34.10 29.40 7.63
C CYS A 735 34.17 30.72 8.44
N GLU A 736 35.34 31.21 8.65
CA GLU A 736 35.53 32.51 9.30
C GLU A 736 35.20 33.63 8.31
N LEU A 737 34.22 34.46 8.67
CA LEU A 737 33.77 35.56 7.84
C LEU A 737 34.56 36.84 8.18
N THR A 738 34.87 37.60 7.15
CA THR A 738 35.49 38.94 7.25
C THR A 738 34.55 39.97 6.64
N LEU A 739 34.29 41.07 7.35
CA LEU A 739 33.45 42.15 6.83
C LEU A 739 34.16 42.95 5.75
N ASP A 740 33.52 43.21 4.61
CA ASP A 740 34.05 44.09 3.59
C ASP A 740 33.70 45.55 3.93
N THR A 741 34.67 46.26 4.49
CA THR A 741 34.52 47.65 4.94
C THR A 741 34.20 48.63 3.81
N ASN A 742 34.48 48.28 2.55
CA ASN A 742 34.16 49.08 1.39
C ASN A 742 32.64 49.10 1.08
N THR A 743 31.91 48.07 1.53
CA THR A 743 30.45 47.94 1.28
C THR A 743 29.60 48.56 2.38
N VAL A 744 30.16 48.86 3.55
CA VAL A 744 29.48 49.30 4.76
C VAL A 744 28.73 50.61 4.58
N ASN A 745 27.42 50.65 4.83
CA ASN A 745 26.65 51.91 4.85
C ASN A 745 27.07 52.82 5.98
N ASN A 746 27.02 54.13 5.78
CA ASN A 746 27.48 55.15 6.73
C ASN A 746 26.68 55.26 8.05
N GLU A 747 25.52 54.64 8.16
CA GLU A 747 24.74 54.54 9.42
C GLU A 747 25.06 53.28 10.23
N ILE A 748 26.12 52.56 9.86
CA ILE A 748 26.58 51.35 10.50
C ILE A 748 27.91 51.60 11.21
N LYS A 749 28.00 51.22 12.50
CA LYS A 749 29.23 51.20 13.28
C LYS A 749 29.80 49.80 13.35
N LEU A 750 31.10 49.66 13.05
CA LEU A 750 31.87 48.44 13.25
C LEU A 750 32.63 48.50 14.58
N SER A 751 32.66 47.38 15.29
CA SER A 751 33.41 47.22 16.56
C SER A 751 33.93 45.79 16.71
N ASP A 752 34.64 45.49 17.80
CA ASP A 752 35.19 44.18 18.13
C ASP A 752 36.05 43.59 16.98
N ASN A 753 37.02 44.39 16.52
CA ASN A 753 37.91 44.09 15.40
C ASN A 753 37.11 43.76 14.09
N ASN A 754 36.13 44.56 13.78
CA ASN A 754 35.19 44.37 12.63
C ASN A 754 34.41 43.05 12.70
N ARG A 755 34.10 42.55 13.90
CA ARG A 755 33.27 41.35 14.09
C ARG A 755 31.84 41.67 14.51
N LYS A 756 31.60 42.93 14.92
CA LYS A 756 30.28 43.37 15.33
C LYS A 756 29.80 44.52 14.48
N VAL A 757 28.61 44.41 13.99
CA VAL A 757 27.87 45.39 13.14
C VAL A 757 26.76 45.98 13.97
N THR A 758 26.69 47.28 14.13
CA THR A 758 25.64 47.97 14.92
C THR A 758 25.01 49.07 14.11
N TYR A 759 23.69 49.11 14.02
CA TYR A 759 22.92 50.19 13.41
C TYR A 759 22.82 51.38 14.37
N VAL A 760 23.30 52.56 13.97
CA VAL A 760 23.50 53.72 14.89
C VAL A 760 22.78 55.00 14.48
N ARG A 761 22.18 55.10 13.29
CA ARG A 761 21.59 56.34 12.73
C ARG A 761 22.49 57.56 12.74
N ALA A 762 23.71 57.40 13.24
CA ALA A 762 24.69 58.47 13.25
C ALA A 762 25.67 58.21 12.11
N TYR A 763 25.96 59.25 11.34
CA TYR A 763 26.88 59.17 10.21
C TYR A 763 28.28 58.75 10.68
N GLN A 764 28.79 57.64 10.07
CA GLN A 764 30.15 57.17 10.30
C GLN A 764 31.01 57.58 9.11
N SER A 765 32.19 58.19 9.35
CA SER A 765 33.07 58.66 8.28
C SER A 765 33.88 57.50 7.69
N PHE A 766 33.32 56.77 6.75
CA PHE A 766 34.07 55.82 5.93
C PHE A 766 34.54 56.48 4.64
N PRO A 767 35.70 56.07 4.06
CA PRO A 767 36.14 56.56 2.77
C PRO A 767 35.11 56.25 1.68
N ASP A 768 34.93 57.16 0.72
CA ASP A 768 34.01 56.90 -0.40
C ASP A 768 34.50 55.72 -1.21
N HIS A 769 33.57 54.82 -1.56
CA HIS A 769 33.87 53.63 -2.35
C HIS A 769 32.63 53.26 -3.25
N PRO A 770 32.86 52.86 -4.49
CA PRO A 770 31.77 52.52 -5.42
C PRO A 770 30.96 51.31 -4.95
N ASP A 771 31.55 50.44 -4.14
CA ASP A 771 30.87 49.25 -3.59
C ASP A 771 30.04 49.56 -2.33
N ARG A 772 30.07 50.78 -1.81
CA ARG A 772 29.36 51.19 -0.59
C ARG A 772 27.83 51.26 -0.86
N PHE A 773 27.06 50.67 0.04
CA PHE A 773 25.64 50.91 0.09
C PHE A 773 25.37 52.33 0.53
N ASP A 774 24.80 53.15 -0.32
CA ASP A 774 24.60 54.58 -0.08
C ASP A 774 23.31 54.84 0.74
N TYR A 775 22.22 54.16 0.46
CA TYR A 775 20.94 54.44 1.09
C TYR A 775 20.62 53.42 2.19
N TRP A 776 20.60 52.12 1.88
CA TRP A 776 20.16 51.09 2.86
C TRP A 776 21.29 50.73 3.84
N PRO A 777 20.95 50.66 5.18
CA PRO A 777 21.92 50.29 6.22
C PRO A 777 22.26 48.78 6.13
N GLN A 778 23.13 48.41 5.24
CA GLN A 778 23.55 47.02 5.00
C GLN A 778 25.04 46.98 4.54
N LEU A 779 25.61 45.75 4.61
CA LEU A 779 26.96 45.47 4.20
C LEU A 779 27.10 44.00 3.74
N LEU A 780 28.16 43.70 3.02
CA LEU A 780 28.58 42.34 2.68
C LEU A 780 29.87 41.94 3.43
N CYS A 781 30.09 40.64 3.51
CA CYS A 781 31.38 40.06 3.85
C CYS A 781 32.26 39.96 2.58
N GLY A 782 33.56 39.89 2.76
CA GLY A 782 34.53 39.73 1.69
C GLY A 782 34.63 38.29 1.15
N ASN A 783 34.08 37.32 1.85
CA ASN A 783 34.20 35.91 1.53
C ASN A 783 33.20 35.49 0.42
N GLY A 784 33.72 35.18 -0.75
CA GLY A 784 32.94 34.56 -1.83
C GLY A 784 32.80 33.04 -1.61
N LEU A 785 31.61 32.54 -1.41
CA LEU A 785 31.32 31.15 -1.10
C LEU A 785 30.98 30.39 -2.39
N THR A 786 31.66 29.27 -2.64
CA THR A 786 31.46 28.43 -3.83
C THR A 786 31.21 26.95 -3.51
N GLY A 787 31.49 26.54 -2.26
CA GLY A 787 31.31 25.19 -1.74
C GLY A 787 30.34 25.15 -0.57
N ARG A 788 30.57 24.22 0.34
CA ARG A 788 29.81 24.14 1.60
C ARG A 788 30.42 25.09 2.62
N SER A 789 29.61 25.89 3.25
CA SER A 789 30.02 26.89 4.25
C SER A 789 28.97 26.98 5.36
N TYR A 790 29.45 27.18 6.57
CA TYR A 790 28.66 27.33 7.77
C TYR A 790 29.18 28.45 8.64
N TRP A 791 28.34 29.31 9.19
CA TRP A 791 28.67 30.30 10.17
C TRP A 791 27.54 30.56 11.14
N GLU A 792 27.89 31.13 12.32
CA GLU A 792 26.91 31.51 13.33
C GLU A 792 27.04 32.99 13.63
N VAL A 793 25.91 33.63 13.90
CA VAL A 793 25.85 35.03 14.33
C VAL A 793 24.96 35.19 15.55
N GLU A 794 25.38 36.10 16.44
CA GLU A 794 24.58 36.54 17.57
C GLU A 794 23.92 37.87 17.21
N TRP A 795 22.60 37.97 17.36
CA TRP A 795 21.83 39.15 16.99
C TRP A 795 21.09 39.75 18.19
N ARG A 796 20.88 41.09 18.15
CA ARG A 796 20.05 41.83 19.12
C ARG A 796 19.18 42.83 18.37
N GLY A 797 17.92 42.99 18.85
CA GLY A 797 16.96 43.89 18.23
C GLY A 797 16.39 43.28 16.92
N GLU A 798 16.43 44.04 15.85
CA GLU A 798 15.89 43.60 14.55
C GLU A 798 17.00 43.60 13.49
N VAL A 799 17.30 42.45 12.87
CA VAL A 799 18.44 42.25 11.97
C VAL A 799 18.06 41.36 10.80
N HIS A 800 18.56 41.66 9.64
CA HIS A 800 18.60 40.80 8.48
C HIS A 800 19.93 40.08 8.35
N VAL A 801 19.88 38.72 8.40
CA VAL A 801 21.02 37.84 8.11
C VAL A 801 20.81 37.31 6.70
N SER A 802 21.74 37.67 5.81
CA SER A 802 21.50 37.51 4.38
C SER A 802 22.62 36.81 3.63
N VAL A 803 22.33 36.30 2.47
CA VAL A 803 23.28 35.81 1.47
C VAL A 803 22.92 36.46 0.13
N SER A 804 23.89 36.97 -0.60
CA SER A 804 23.64 37.72 -1.82
C SER A 804 24.73 37.48 -2.87
N TYR A 805 24.39 37.65 -4.13
CA TYR A 805 25.41 37.83 -5.17
C TYR A 805 26.14 39.14 -4.99
N ARG A 806 27.41 39.20 -5.43
CA ARG A 806 28.26 40.41 -5.30
C ARG A 806 27.69 41.60 -6.06
N GLU A 807 26.94 41.34 -7.16
CA GLU A 807 26.43 42.35 -8.08
C GLU A 807 25.10 42.99 -7.65
N ILE A 808 24.58 42.70 -6.47
CA ILE A 808 23.42 43.42 -5.92
C ILE A 808 23.62 44.93 -6.02
N ARG A 809 22.61 45.65 -6.43
CA ARG A 809 22.68 47.11 -6.64
C ARG A 809 23.00 47.83 -5.32
N ARG A 810 23.89 48.85 -5.39
CA ARG A 810 24.42 49.58 -4.21
C ARG A 810 23.72 50.91 -3.97
N SER A 811 23.23 51.56 -5.04
CA SER A 811 22.80 52.93 -4.99
C SER A 811 21.32 53.10 -5.13
N GLY A 812 20.70 53.93 -4.29
CA GLY A 812 19.31 54.32 -4.32
C GLY A 812 18.45 53.57 -3.28
N ASP A 813 17.17 53.99 -3.27
CA ASP A 813 16.15 53.50 -2.35
C ASP A 813 15.35 52.30 -2.90
N SER A 814 15.65 51.88 -4.13
CA SER A 814 14.99 50.78 -4.82
C SER A 814 15.07 49.46 -4.05
N LYS A 815 14.06 48.63 -4.20
CA LYS A 815 14.02 47.25 -3.70
C LYS A 815 15.17 46.40 -4.23
N ASP A 816 15.70 46.72 -5.41
CA ASP A 816 16.84 46.03 -6.01
C ASP A 816 18.12 46.18 -5.18
N CYS A 817 18.16 47.18 -4.28
CA CYS A 817 19.30 47.41 -3.39
C CYS A 817 19.14 46.69 -2.04
N VAL A 818 17.99 46.08 -1.74
CA VAL A 818 17.64 45.58 -0.40
C VAL A 818 17.73 44.08 -0.32
N PHE A 819 18.46 43.58 0.68
CA PHE A 819 18.55 42.13 0.90
C PHE A 819 17.17 41.47 1.06
N GLY A 820 16.90 40.44 0.24
CA GLY A 820 15.68 39.62 0.21
C GLY A 820 14.52 40.22 -0.57
N GLU A 821 14.62 41.46 -1.08
CA GLU A 821 13.53 42.08 -1.86
C GLU A 821 13.76 42.00 -3.37
N ASN A 822 14.80 41.30 -3.81
CA ASN A 822 15.18 41.08 -5.19
C ASN A 822 15.53 39.60 -5.41
N ASP A 823 15.82 39.24 -6.63
CA ASP A 823 16.24 37.88 -7.04
C ASP A 823 17.71 37.59 -6.81
N GLN A 824 18.50 38.61 -6.41
CA GLN A 824 19.94 38.52 -6.17
C GLN A 824 20.30 38.13 -4.73
N SER A 825 19.31 38.08 -3.83
CA SER A 825 19.59 37.89 -2.41
C SER A 825 18.50 37.14 -1.65
N TRP A 826 18.91 36.40 -0.62
CA TRP A 826 18.06 35.63 0.29
C TRP A 826 18.34 36.13 1.72
N SER A 827 17.31 36.35 2.50
CA SER A 827 17.44 37.00 3.81
C SER A 827 16.54 36.35 4.88
N LEU A 828 17.08 36.16 6.07
CA LEU A 828 16.37 35.87 7.30
C LEU A 828 16.27 37.14 8.14
N ALA A 829 15.06 37.64 8.38
CA ALA A 829 14.80 38.67 9.35
C ALA A 829 14.61 38.03 10.73
N CYS A 830 15.40 38.48 11.69
CA CYS A 830 15.40 38.08 13.10
C CYS A 830 14.83 39.24 13.93
N SER A 831 13.88 38.96 14.80
CA SER A 831 13.29 39.90 15.74
C SER A 831 12.74 39.22 16.99
N ASP A 832 12.48 39.99 18.04
CA ASP A 832 11.86 39.47 19.26
C ASP A 832 10.44 38.88 19.01
N LEU A 833 9.80 39.20 17.86
CA LEU A 833 8.52 38.69 17.44
C LEU A 833 8.62 37.35 16.65
N GLY A 834 9.85 36.93 16.33
CA GLY A 834 10.12 35.70 15.60
C GLY A 834 10.92 35.92 14.31
N TYR A 835 10.83 34.93 13.41
CA TYR A 835 11.62 34.88 12.20
C TYR A 835 10.75 35.00 10.95
N SER A 836 11.30 35.62 9.90
CA SER A 836 10.68 35.68 8.56
C SER A 836 11.76 35.60 7.50
N VAL A 837 11.49 34.86 6.42
CA VAL A 837 12.41 34.82 5.28
C VAL A 837 11.90 35.67 4.13
N PHE A 838 12.85 36.23 3.37
CA PHE A 838 12.59 37.11 2.25
C PHE A 838 13.43 36.67 1.05
N HIS A 839 12.82 36.60 -0.11
CA HIS A 839 13.47 36.42 -1.40
C HIS A 839 12.53 36.91 -2.52
N ASN A 840 13.06 37.62 -3.49
CA ASN A 840 12.34 38.11 -4.66
C ASN A 840 11.01 38.81 -4.28
N ASN A 841 11.09 39.78 -3.36
CA ASN A 841 9.96 40.55 -2.85
C ASN A 841 8.83 39.69 -2.19
N ARG A 842 9.11 38.44 -1.83
CA ARG A 842 8.19 37.55 -1.10
C ARG A 842 8.64 37.40 0.34
N LYS A 843 7.70 37.63 1.26
CA LYS A 843 7.88 37.40 2.68
C LYS A 843 7.16 36.13 3.12
N THR A 844 7.83 35.25 3.85
CA THR A 844 7.24 34.10 4.51
C THR A 844 7.54 34.18 5.99
N SER A 845 6.51 34.29 6.81
CA SER A 845 6.65 34.26 8.27
C SER A 845 6.83 32.82 8.73
N LEU A 846 7.80 32.59 9.60
CA LEU A 846 8.11 31.27 10.14
C LEU A 846 7.47 31.08 11.52
N SER A 847 7.05 29.86 11.84
CA SER A 847 6.62 29.54 13.19
C SER A 847 7.83 29.65 14.14
N SER A 848 7.68 30.45 15.17
CA SER A 848 8.76 30.62 16.17
C SER A 848 8.96 29.32 16.95
N PRO A 849 10.20 28.84 17.11
CA PRO A 849 10.49 27.80 18.07
C PRO A 849 10.01 28.20 19.48
N SER A 850 9.69 27.24 20.31
CA SER A 850 9.24 27.47 21.70
C SER A 850 10.24 28.23 22.57
N SER A 851 11.51 28.31 22.16
CA SER A 851 12.55 29.16 22.73
C SER A 851 13.19 29.99 21.61
N VAL A 852 12.99 31.29 21.61
CA VAL A 852 13.69 32.23 20.71
C VAL A 852 15.10 32.37 21.20
N SER A 853 16.11 31.93 20.43
CA SER A 853 17.50 32.18 20.68
C SER A 853 17.93 33.43 19.92
N ASN A 854 18.80 34.22 20.55
CA ASN A 854 19.48 35.37 19.92
C ASN A 854 20.63 34.95 18.98
N ARG A 855 20.80 33.64 18.71
CA ARG A 855 21.83 33.09 17.86
C ARG A 855 21.24 32.30 16.70
N VAL A 856 21.69 32.61 15.50
CA VAL A 856 21.27 31.93 14.28
C VAL A 856 22.47 31.42 13.50
N ALA A 857 22.29 30.30 12.80
CA ALA A 857 23.32 29.75 11.92
C ALA A 857 22.79 29.73 10.47
N VAL A 858 23.75 29.87 9.58
CA VAL A 858 23.50 29.76 8.14
C VAL A 858 24.40 28.65 7.58
N TYR A 859 23.78 27.79 6.78
CA TYR A 859 24.48 26.77 6.01
C TYR A 859 24.16 26.95 4.52
N VAL A 860 25.26 27.03 3.75
CA VAL A 860 25.18 27.12 2.27
C VAL A 860 25.84 25.90 1.68
N ASP A 861 25.20 25.28 0.72
CA ASP A 861 25.77 24.26 -0.16
C ASP A 861 25.59 24.73 -1.60
N CYS A 862 26.57 25.43 -2.14
CA CYS A 862 26.50 26.01 -3.47
C CYS A 862 26.34 24.96 -4.57
N PRO A 863 27.07 23.84 -4.56
CA PRO A 863 26.92 22.77 -5.53
C PRO A 863 25.52 22.16 -5.60
N THR A 864 24.84 21.98 -4.47
CA THR A 864 23.49 21.42 -4.41
C THR A 864 22.38 22.47 -4.54
N GLY A 865 22.73 23.77 -4.50
CA GLY A 865 21.77 24.87 -4.55
C GLY A 865 20.97 25.03 -3.27
N THR A 866 21.53 24.66 -2.11
CA THR A 866 20.83 24.69 -0.81
C THR A 866 21.34 25.82 0.07
N LEU A 867 20.42 26.67 0.58
CA LEU A 867 20.66 27.67 1.61
C LEU A 867 19.70 27.46 2.77
N SER A 868 20.22 27.11 3.94
CA SER A 868 19.44 26.79 5.13
C SER A 868 19.76 27.71 6.30
N PHE A 869 18.74 28.11 7.04
CA PHE A 869 18.79 28.90 8.24
C PHE A 869 18.38 28.08 9.47
N TYR A 870 19.11 28.24 10.58
CA TYR A 870 18.89 27.51 11.83
C TYR A 870 18.85 28.48 13.02
N CYS A 871 18.01 28.19 14.00
CA CYS A 871 18.09 28.78 15.33
C CYS A 871 19.04 27.91 16.16
N VAL A 872 20.02 28.53 16.80
CA VAL A 872 21.05 27.84 17.60
C VAL A 872 20.66 27.91 19.06
N THR A 873 20.38 26.80 19.68
CA THR A 873 20.21 26.66 21.14
C THR A 873 21.52 26.16 21.74
N SER A 874 21.60 26.04 23.08
CA SER A 874 22.85 25.62 23.79
C SER A 874 23.39 24.29 23.25
N GLU A 875 22.57 23.40 22.72
CA GLU A 875 22.97 22.04 22.36
C GLU A 875 22.55 21.63 20.92
N THR A 876 21.58 22.30 20.32
CA THR A 876 20.99 21.84 19.05
C THR A 876 20.79 22.95 18.03
N LEU A 877 20.79 22.55 16.74
CA LEU A 877 20.40 23.37 15.61
C LEU A 877 18.93 23.07 15.29
N ILE A 878 18.06 24.06 15.43
CA ILE A 878 16.65 23.96 15.06
C ILE A 878 16.49 24.54 13.67
N HIS A 879 16.10 23.74 12.71
CA HIS A 879 15.88 24.18 11.33
C HIS A 879 14.75 25.20 11.26
N LEU A 880 15.00 26.33 10.60
CA LEU A 880 14.02 27.39 10.37
C LEU A 880 13.46 27.36 8.95
N HIS A 881 14.35 27.37 7.95
CA HIS A 881 13.96 27.42 6.55
C HIS A 881 15.09 26.96 5.63
N THR A 882 14.72 26.41 4.47
CA THR A 882 15.66 26.08 3.39
C THR A 882 15.13 26.64 2.06
N PHE A 883 15.99 27.38 1.37
CA PHE A 883 15.81 27.71 -0.04
C PHE A 883 16.52 26.67 -0.91
N ASN A 884 15.84 26.14 -1.89
CA ASN A 884 16.40 25.27 -2.92
C ASN A 884 16.38 26.03 -4.26
N THR A 885 17.54 26.30 -4.81
CA THR A 885 17.71 27.07 -6.04
C THR A 885 19.02 26.68 -6.72
N THR A 886 19.25 27.13 -7.93
CA THR A 886 20.55 26.97 -8.57
C THR A 886 21.31 28.28 -8.45
N PHE A 887 22.45 28.26 -7.75
CA PHE A 887 23.32 29.43 -7.65
C PHE A 887 24.20 29.52 -8.89
N THR A 888 24.20 30.70 -9.49
CA THR A 888 24.92 30.97 -10.76
C THR A 888 26.25 31.68 -10.55
N GLN A 889 26.47 32.21 -9.33
CA GLN A 889 27.66 33.00 -8.98
C GLN A 889 28.07 32.69 -7.53
N PRO A 890 29.33 33.04 -7.09
CA PRO A 890 29.72 32.96 -5.71
C PRO A 890 28.79 33.80 -4.81
N LEU A 891 28.45 33.24 -3.66
CA LEU A 891 27.58 33.88 -2.68
C LEU A 891 28.38 34.64 -1.61
N TYR A 892 27.88 35.78 -1.18
CA TYR A 892 28.48 36.60 -0.15
C TYR A 892 27.53 36.75 1.04
N PRO A 893 27.94 36.40 2.26
CA PRO A 893 27.17 36.72 3.45
C PRO A 893 27.00 38.22 3.62
N GLY A 894 25.86 38.64 4.15
CA GLY A 894 25.60 40.05 4.37
C GLY A 894 24.67 40.30 5.56
N PHE A 895 24.74 41.49 6.10
CA PHE A 895 23.89 41.91 7.19
C PHE A 895 23.18 43.22 6.86
N GLY A 896 21.94 43.34 7.29
CA GLY A 896 21.13 44.53 6.98
C GLY A 896 20.22 44.96 8.12
N PHE A 897 19.88 46.20 8.12
CA PHE A 897 18.92 46.80 9.02
C PHE A 897 17.91 47.61 8.21
N ARG A 898 16.74 47.87 8.78
CA ARG A 898 15.74 48.75 8.19
C ARG A 898 15.70 50.06 8.92
N PHE A 899 15.38 51.18 8.25
CA PHE A 899 15.31 52.51 8.85
C PHE A 899 14.37 52.64 10.05
N TRP A 900 13.28 51.82 10.04
CA TRP A 900 12.34 51.75 11.16
C TRP A 900 12.81 50.89 12.33
N TYR A 901 13.99 50.20 12.21
CA TYR A 901 14.54 49.41 13.30
C TYR A 901 15.08 50.34 14.40
N LYS A 902 15.11 49.83 15.63
CA LYS A 902 15.68 50.62 16.76
C LYS A 902 17.19 50.80 16.58
N SER A 903 17.67 52.01 16.83
CA SER A 903 19.11 52.26 16.91
C SER A 903 19.72 51.40 18.04
N GLY A 904 20.83 50.77 17.78
CA GLY A 904 21.47 49.79 18.67
C GLY A 904 21.19 48.32 18.29
N SER A 905 20.33 48.06 17.28
CA SER A 905 20.25 46.71 16.70
C SER A 905 21.62 46.27 16.20
N SER A 906 22.00 45.03 16.47
CA SER A 906 23.36 44.58 16.16
C SER A 906 23.45 43.12 15.81
N VAL A 907 24.46 42.75 15.02
CA VAL A 907 24.85 41.38 14.70
C VAL A 907 26.34 41.20 14.96
N SER A 908 26.71 40.10 15.60
CA SER A 908 28.11 39.75 15.91
C SER A 908 28.47 38.39 15.30
N LEU A 909 29.60 38.32 14.62
CA LEU A 909 30.16 37.07 14.09
C LEU A 909 30.66 36.18 15.24
N CYS A 910 30.24 34.95 15.33
CA CYS A 910 30.67 33.99 16.33
C CYS A 910 31.96 33.27 15.89
N LEU A 911 32.83 32.99 16.83
CA LEU A 911 33.93 32.02 16.69
C LEU A 911 33.44 30.66 17.15
N LEU A 912 33.74 29.61 16.42
CA LEU A 912 33.34 28.21 16.74
C LEU A 912 34.53 27.35 17.10
#